data_37d137000fbc679d7cd881c8c395be65
#
_entry.id   37d137000fbc679d7cd881c8c395be65
#
_cell.length_a   1.000
_cell.length_b   1.000
_cell.length_c   1.000
_cell.angle_alpha   90.00
_cell.angle_beta   90.00
_cell.angle_gamma   90.00
#
_symmetry.space_group_name_H-M   'P 1'
#
loop_
_entity.id
_entity.type
_entity.pdbx_description
1 polymer ?
#
loop_
_entity_poly.entity_id
_entity_poly.type
_entity_poly.pdbx_seq_one_letter_code
_entity_poly.pdbx_strand_id
1 'polypeptide(L)'
;MFKKLLGDPNARKLKKFQPWVTEINILEEDIQQLSDEQLRAKTGEFRQALEKATSKDEEKEILEEILPEAFAVVREAGKRVLGMRHFDVQLLGGIILHQGQIAEMKTGEGKTLVATLPAYLNGLAGKGVHVITVNDYLARRDAEWMGQVHRFLGLTVGLIQQGMNPEERKKNYACDITYATNSEVGFDYLRDNMATSMDEVVQRPFNFCTIDEVDSVLVDEARTPLIISGQVERPSEKYIKAAEIAAALDKEKEHYEVDEKARNVLLSDEGFAQAEELLGVQDLYNPEDPWAHFIFNALKAKELFIKDVNYIVRDEEVVIVDEFTGRVMPGRRWSDGLHQAIEAKERVDIQPETQTLATITYQNFFLLYPKLSGMTGTAKTEETEFEKIYNLQVTIVPTNRPTGRADLSDVVYKTEKGKWQAIANECAEMHTAGRPVLVGTTSVEKSELLSRLLAQLKIPHQLLNAKPENVERESEIVAQAGGKGTVTIATNMAGRGTDIILGGNAEYMARLKLREYLMPRVVKPEEDDGMSMMRVQGAKKQNSAKGFGEQKKVKTWKVSPEIFPVKLSPQTEKMLKETVSFAVQEWGERALPELVVEDKVAVAAEKAPTQDPVIQKLREVYNLIRKEYEGYTDKEHDNVISLGGLHVIGTERHESRRIDNQLRGRAGRQGDPGSTRFFLSLDDNLLRIFGGDRVAGMMQAFGVEEDMPIESGLLTRSLEGAQKKVETYYYDMRKQVFEYDEVMNNQRRAIYAERRRVLEGRDLKEQVIKYAEQTMDDIVEAYINPELPSEEWELDKLVSKVKEFVYLLADLTPEQLFDLSMDDIKTFMHEQVRNAYDIKEAQVNQIRGGLMRDAERFFILQQIDTLWREHLQQMDALRESVGLRGYGQKDPLIEYKSEGYELFLDMMTDIRRNVVYSMFQFQPQPAVQTTAAETV
;
A
#
# COMPACT_ATOMS: atom_id res chain seq x y z
N MET A 1 0.83 11.67 -40.71
CA MET A 1 -0.24 11.91 -41.68
C MET A 1 -1.55 11.21 -41.29
N PHE A 2 -1.53 9.95 -40.88
CA PHE A 2 -2.74 9.19 -40.49
C PHE A 2 -3.47 9.74 -39.26
N LYS A 3 -2.79 10.32 -38.27
CA LYS A 3 -3.42 10.97 -37.09
C LYS A 3 -4.31 12.18 -37.43
N LYS A 4 -4.03 12.88 -38.54
CA LYS A 4 -4.87 14.01 -38.99
C LYS A 4 -6.16 13.57 -39.69
N LEU A 5 -6.23 12.34 -40.21
CA LEU A 5 -7.41 11.81 -40.91
C LEU A 5 -8.41 11.12 -39.96
N LEU A 6 -7.93 10.49 -38.86
CA LEU A 6 -8.76 9.69 -37.97
C LEU A 6 -9.20 10.43 -36.69
N GLY A 7 -8.72 11.66 -36.48
CA GLY A 7 -8.96 12.42 -35.25
C GLY A 7 -8.24 11.85 -34.03
N ASP A 8 -8.09 12.65 -32.99
CA ASP A 8 -7.52 12.20 -31.71
C ASP A 8 -8.50 11.28 -30.98
N PRO A 9 -8.11 10.01 -30.66
CA PRO A 9 -8.98 9.10 -29.91
C PRO A 9 -9.42 9.66 -28.55
N ASN A 10 -8.54 10.39 -27.88
CA ASN A 10 -8.84 11.02 -26.60
C ASN A 10 -9.91 12.11 -26.73
N ALA A 11 -9.82 12.94 -27.76
CA ALA A 11 -10.81 13.97 -28.03
C ALA A 11 -12.20 13.37 -28.30
N ARG A 12 -12.27 12.20 -28.97
CA ARG A 12 -13.54 11.48 -29.18
C ARG A 12 -14.14 10.98 -27.87
N LYS A 13 -13.30 10.44 -26.96
CA LYS A 13 -13.76 10.01 -25.63
C LYS A 13 -14.33 11.18 -24.85
N LEU A 14 -13.63 12.30 -24.78
CA LEU A 14 -14.07 13.50 -24.07
C LEU A 14 -15.38 14.08 -24.66
N LYS A 15 -15.49 14.08 -25.99
CA LYS A 15 -16.71 14.54 -26.68
C LYS A 15 -17.93 13.73 -26.29
N LYS A 16 -17.77 12.43 -25.98
CA LYS A 16 -18.86 11.56 -25.52
C LYS A 16 -19.41 11.99 -24.16
N PHE A 17 -18.57 12.54 -23.29
CA PHE A 17 -18.96 12.96 -21.93
C PHE A 17 -19.40 14.41 -21.84
N GLN A 18 -19.15 15.22 -22.86
CA GLN A 18 -19.49 16.63 -22.87
C GLN A 18 -20.98 16.93 -22.65
N PRO A 19 -21.94 16.12 -23.16
CA PRO A 19 -23.36 16.34 -22.88
C PRO A 19 -23.70 16.35 -21.39
N TRP A 20 -23.11 15.44 -20.58
CA TRP A 20 -23.31 15.42 -19.13
C TRP A 20 -22.79 16.69 -18.45
N VAL A 21 -21.64 17.20 -18.89
CA VAL A 21 -21.10 18.47 -18.35
C VAL A 21 -22.06 19.64 -18.67
N THR A 22 -22.61 19.67 -19.87
CA THR A 22 -23.56 20.69 -20.27
C THR A 22 -24.84 20.63 -19.40
N GLU A 23 -25.35 19.44 -19.15
CA GLU A 23 -26.52 19.23 -18.31
C GLU A 23 -26.26 19.64 -16.85
N ILE A 24 -25.10 19.30 -16.29
CA ILE A 24 -24.69 19.73 -14.94
C ILE A 24 -24.66 21.26 -14.86
N ASN A 25 -24.14 21.94 -15.89
CA ASN A 25 -24.11 23.40 -15.94
C ASN A 25 -25.51 24.03 -16.03
N ILE A 26 -26.43 23.40 -16.73
CA ILE A 26 -27.85 23.87 -16.80
C ILE A 26 -28.52 23.76 -15.43
N LEU A 27 -28.27 22.68 -14.69
CA LEU A 27 -28.83 22.45 -13.36
C LEU A 27 -28.24 23.35 -12.27
N GLU A 28 -27.13 24.00 -12.53
CA GLU A 28 -26.39 24.76 -11.49
C GLU A 28 -27.24 25.90 -10.89
N GLU A 29 -27.97 26.65 -11.69
CA GLU A 29 -28.81 27.79 -11.23
C GLU A 29 -29.92 27.32 -10.27
N ASP A 30 -30.57 26.22 -10.59
CA ASP A 30 -31.65 25.65 -9.76
C ASP A 30 -31.11 25.11 -8.43
N ILE A 31 -30.00 24.43 -8.49
CA ILE A 31 -29.32 23.85 -7.28
C ILE A 31 -28.81 24.95 -6.34
N GLN A 32 -28.31 26.06 -6.88
CA GLN A 32 -27.85 27.19 -6.06
C GLN A 32 -28.94 27.84 -5.22
N GLN A 33 -30.22 27.75 -5.66
CA GLN A 33 -31.37 28.32 -4.96
C GLN A 33 -31.81 27.47 -3.76
N LEU A 34 -31.37 26.22 -3.68
CA LEU A 34 -31.75 25.33 -2.59
C LEU A 34 -31.11 25.77 -1.26
N SER A 35 -31.86 25.67 -0.17
CA SER A 35 -31.30 25.80 1.18
C SER A 35 -30.36 24.63 1.50
N ASP A 36 -29.55 24.75 2.55
CA ASP A 36 -28.66 23.68 2.98
C ASP A 36 -29.43 22.39 3.32
N GLU A 37 -30.60 22.53 3.93
CA GLU A 37 -31.50 21.41 4.26
C GLU A 37 -32.06 20.74 3.02
N GLN A 38 -32.49 21.55 2.04
CA GLN A 38 -32.99 21.06 0.75
C GLN A 38 -31.91 20.38 -0.07
N LEU A 39 -30.69 20.93 -0.04
CA LEU A 39 -29.54 20.35 -0.73
C LEU A 39 -29.18 18.98 -0.13
N ARG A 40 -29.20 18.89 1.20
CA ARG A 40 -29.00 17.61 1.91
C ARG A 40 -30.10 16.59 1.63
N ALA A 41 -31.36 17.05 1.52
CA ALA A 41 -32.51 16.20 1.24
C ALA A 41 -32.41 15.50 -0.13
N LYS A 42 -31.70 16.08 -1.11
CA LYS A 42 -31.41 15.45 -2.40
C LYS A 42 -30.75 14.08 -2.26
N THR A 43 -29.89 13.89 -1.27
CA THR A 43 -29.28 12.57 -0.98
C THR A 43 -30.36 11.51 -0.69
N GLY A 44 -31.38 11.86 0.05
CA GLY A 44 -32.55 11.00 0.31
C GLY A 44 -33.33 10.64 -0.93
N GLU A 45 -33.57 11.64 -1.82
CA GLU A 45 -34.26 11.43 -3.10
C GLU A 45 -33.50 10.46 -4.00
N PHE A 46 -32.19 10.62 -4.10
CA PHE A 46 -31.32 9.73 -4.89
C PHE A 46 -31.29 8.31 -4.33
N ARG A 47 -31.22 8.15 -3.02
CA ARG A 47 -31.28 6.83 -2.38
C ARG A 47 -32.59 6.12 -2.64
N GLN A 48 -33.71 6.83 -2.54
CA GLN A 48 -35.03 6.28 -2.88
C GLN A 48 -35.16 5.86 -4.37
N ALA A 49 -34.48 6.58 -5.28
CA ALA A 49 -34.41 6.16 -6.68
C ALA A 49 -33.64 4.87 -6.84
N LEU A 50 -32.49 4.70 -6.14
CA LEU A 50 -31.64 3.52 -6.17
C LEU A 50 -32.30 2.29 -5.51
N GLU A 51 -33.12 2.47 -4.49
CA GLU A 51 -33.88 1.38 -3.84
C GLU A 51 -34.85 0.66 -4.79
N LYS A 52 -35.22 1.29 -5.90
CA LYS A 52 -36.07 0.68 -6.92
C LYS A 52 -35.35 -0.33 -7.82
N ALA A 53 -34.00 -0.32 -7.81
CA ALA A 53 -33.22 -1.23 -8.62
C ALA A 53 -33.35 -2.67 -8.12
N THR A 54 -33.69 -3.59 -9.01
CA THR A 54 -33.81 -5.04 -8.72
C THR A 54 -32.58 -5.82 -9.19
N SER A 55 -31.73 -5.20 -10.00
CA SER A 55 -30.50 -5.78 -10.55
C SER A 55 -29.34 -4.80 -10.53
N LYS A 56 -28.12 -5.32 -10.70
CA LYS A 56 -26.92 -4.48 -10.83
C LYS A 56 -26.93 -3.60 -12.08
N ASP A 57 -27.55 -4.07 -13.15
CA ASP A 57 -27.64 -3.33 -14.40
C ASP A 57 -28.62 -2.14 -14.26
N GLU A 58 -29.77 -2.36 -13.62
CA GLU A 58 -30.72 -1.29 -13.30
C GLU A 58 -30.10 -0.26 -12.34
N GLU A 59 -29.35 -0.70 -11.34
CA GLU A 59 -28.63 0.22 -10.42
C GLU A 59 -27.65 1.11 -11.20
N LYS A 60 -26.91 0.53 -12.16
CA LYS A 60 -26.00 1.27 -13.02
C LYS A 60 -26.74 2.29 -13.88
N GLU A 61 -27.86 1.92 -14.49
CA GLU A 61 -28.67 2.82 -15.30
C GLU A 61 -29.20 4.00 -14.46
N ILE A 62 -29.70 3.73 -13.26
CA ILE A 62 -30.18 4.79 -12.35
C ILE A 62 -29.04 5.71 -11.93
N LEU A 63 -27.84 5.16 -11.63
CA LEU A 63 -26.66 5.98 -11.30
C LEU A 63 -26.28 6.91 -12.47
N GLU A 64 -26.37 6.44 -13.71
CA GLU A 64 -26.09 7.27 -14.89
C GLU A 64 -27.20 8.34 -15.11
N GLU A 65 -28.45 8.03 -14.81
CA GLU A 65 -29.56 8.97 -14.90
C GLU A 65 -29.45 10.10 -13.87
N ILE A 66 -29.13 9.80 -12.62
CA ILE A 66 -28.99 10.79 -11.55
C ILE A 66 -27.65 11.52 -11.54
N LEU A 67 -26.66 11.06 -12.30
CA LEU A 67 -25.29 11.60 -12.30
C LEU A 67 -25.26 13.13 -12.50
N PRO A 68 -25.93 13.73 -13.47
CA PRO A 68 -25.86 15.18 -13.69
C PRO A 68 -26.34 15.97 -12.47
N GLU A 69 -27.47 15.59 -11.89
CA GLU A 69 -28.01 16.29 -10.72
C GLU A 69 -27.15 16.04 -9.47
N ALA A 70 -26.68 14.81 -9.26
CA ALA A 70 -25.80 14.47 -8.15
C ALA A 70 -24.47 15.26 -8.20
N PHE A 71 -23.87 15.39 -9.38
CA PHE A 71 -22.65 16.19 -9.55
C PHE A 71 -22.89 17.67 -9.35
N ALA A 72 -24.06 18.20 -9.78
CA ALA A 72 -24.45 19.57 -9.49
C ALA A 72 -24.59 19.82 -7.98
N VAL A 73 -25.17 18.87 -7.25
CA VAL A 73 -25.31 18.92 -5.79
C VAL A 73 -23.95 18.92 -5.10
N VAL A 74 -23.02 18.05 -5.53
CA VAL A 74 -21.65 18.01 -4.96
C VAL A 74 -20.89 19.30 -5.29
N ARG A 75 -21.03 19.83 -6.50
CA ARG A 75 -20.43 21.10 -6.90
C ARG A 75 -20.86 22.25 -5.98
N GLU A 76 -22.14 22.36 -5.72
CA GLU A 76 -22.69 23.41 -4.85
C GLU A 76 -22.26 23.19 -3.38
N ALA A 77 -22.28 21.95 -2.90
CA ALA A 77 -21.78 21.63 -1.57
C ALA A 77 -20.29 22.00 -1.41
N GLY A 78 -19.45 21.67 -2.40
CA GLY A 78 -18.04 22.06 -2.42
C GLY A 78 -17.83 23.57 -2.39
N LYS A 79 -18.66 24.33 -3.11
CA LYS A 79 -18.64 25.78 -3.10
C LYS A 79 -19.03 26.35 -1.73
N ARG A 80 -20.09 25.81 -1.09
CA ARG A 80 -20.56 26.29 0.22
C ARG A 80 -19.61 25.94 1.35
N VAL A 81 -19.14 24.69 1.38
CA VAL A 81 -18.35 24.13 2.48
C VAL A 81 -16.88 24.49 2.37
N LEU A 82 -16.29 24.29 1.20
CA LEU A 82 -14.84 24.49 0.98
C LEU A 82 -14.49 25.83 0.31
N GLY A 83 -15.50 26.53 -0.22
CA GLY A 83 -15.26 27.69 -1.10
C GLY A 83 -14.71 27.30 -2.49
N MET A 84 -14.80 26.02 -2.85
CA MET A 84 -14.26 25.47 -4.09
C MET A 84 -15.36 24.99 -5.01
N ARG A 85 -15.55 25.69 -6.14
CA ARG A 85 -16.45 25.26 -7.19
C ARG A 85 -15.71 24.41 -8.20
N HIS A 86 -16.20 23.21 -8.51
CA HIS A 86 -15.61 22.35 -9.53
C HIS A 86 -15.65 23.01 -10.92
N PHE A 87 -14.51 22.98 -11.62
CA PHE A 87 -14.43 23.40 -13.03
C PHE A 87 -15.00 22.33 -13.95
N ASP A 88 -15.34 22.72 -15.19
CA ASP A 88 -15.88 21.78 -16.19
C ASP A 88 -14.91 20.62 -16.47
N VAL A 89 -13.61 20.87 -16.52
CA VAL A 89 -12.59 19.82 -16.67
C VAL A 89 -12.56 18.86 -15.48
N GLN A 90 -12.87 19.34 -14.28
CA GLN A 90 -12.98 18.52 -13.08
C GLN A 90 -14.26 17.66 -13.10
N LEU A 91 -15.35 18.17 -13.64
CA LEU A 91 -16.55 17.36 -13.88
C LEU A 91 -16.28 16.24 -14.87
N LEU A 92 -15.56 16.51 -15.96
CA LEU A 92 -15.09 15.48 -16.90
C LEU A 92 -14.25 14.42 -16.19
N GLY A 93 -13.32 14.81 -15.33
CA GLY A 93 -12.53 13.89 -14.50
C GLY A 93 -13.40 12.99 -13.63
N GLY A 94 -14.39 13.57 -12.95
CA GLY A 94 -15.34 12.83 -12.13
C GLY A 94 -16.18 11.81 -12.92
N ILE A 95 -16.63 12.17 -14.13
CA ILE A 95 -17.36 11.28 -15.03
C ILE A 95 -16.48 10.11 -15.47
N ILE A 96 -15.23 10.38 -15.85
CA ILE A 96 -14.25 9.34 -16.24
C ILE A 96 -14.03 8.36 -15.10
N LEU A 97 -13.85 8.85 -13.87
CA LEU A 97 -13.69 8.00 -12.68
C LEU A 97 -14.94 7.16 -12.42
N HIS A 98 -16.13 7.74 -12.56
CA HIS A 98 -17.38 6.99 -12.41
C HIS A 98 -17.52 5.89 -13.47
N GLN A 99 -17.02 6.10 -14.68
CA GLN A 99 -17.03 5.10 -15.76
C GLN A 99 -16.00 3.97 -15.57
N GLY A 100 -15.27 3.94 -14.45
CA GLY A 100 -14.26 2.91 -14.18
C GLY A 100 -13.02 3.04 -15.06
N GLN A 101 -12.57 4.26 -15.29
CA GLN A 101 -11.38 4.58 -16.08
C GLN A 101 -10.36 5.35 -15.26
N ILE A 102 -9.16 5.51 -15.79
CA ILE A 102 -8.15 6.38 -15.23
C ILE A 102 -8.26 7.77 -15.83
N ALA A 103 -8.46 8.78 -14.98
CA ALA A 103 -8.39 10.17 -15.37
C ALA A 103 -6.95 10.68 -15.22
N GLU A 104 -6.28 10.94 -16.34
CA GLU A 104 -5.00 11.66 -16.29
C GLU A 104 -5.28 13.15 -16.20
N MET A 105 -5.10 13.71 -15.01
CA MET A 105 -5.20 15.14 -14.72
C MET A 105 -3.85 15.64 -14.23
N LYS A 106 -3.35 16.71 -14.84
CA LYS A 106 -2.05 17.29 -14.44
C LYS A 106 -2.03 17.62 -12.94
N THR A 107 -0.84 17.58 -12.37
CA THR A 107 -0.64 17.97 -10.96
C THR A 107 -1.11 19.41 -10.75
N GLY A 108 -1.81 19.67 -9.65
CA GLY A 108 -2.39 20.98 -9.37
C GLY A 108 -3.77 21.23 -9.98
N GLU A 109 -4.36 20.29 -10.71
CA GLU A 109 -5.74 20.42 -11.28
C GLU A 109 -6.84 20.01 -10.28
N GLY A 110 -6.50 19.80 -9.00
CA GLY A 110 -7.50 19.52 -7.96
C GLY A 110 -8.08 18.11 -7.99
N LYS A 111 -7.27 17.09 -8.28
CA LYS A 111 -7.70 15.69 -8.31
C LYS A 111 -8.45 15.24 -7.05
N THR A 112 -7.98 15.67 -5.88
CA THR A 112 -8.61 15.36 -4.59
C THR A 112 -10.08 15.82 -4.54
N LEU A 113 -10.35 17.03 -5.05
CA LEU A 113 -11.70 17.57 -5.16
C LEU A 113 -12.55 16.80 -6.20
N VAL A 114 -11.94 16.41 -7.32
CA VAL A 114 -12.59 15.59 -8.36
C VAL A 114 -13.10 14.27 -7.81
N ALA A 115 -12.33 13.63 -6.95
CA ALA A 115 -12.71 12.34 -6.34
C ALA A 115 -14.01 12.41 -5.54
N THR A 116 -14.41 13.58 -5.04
CA THR A 116 -15.67 13.75 -4.31
C THR A 116 -16.89 13.44 -5.17
N LEU A 117 -16.83 13.72 -6.46
CA LEU A 117 -17.91 13.52 -7.41
C LEU A 117 -18.31 12.03 -7.53
N PRO A 118 -17.43 11.13 -8.00
CA PRO A 118 -17.78 9.73 -8.10
C PRO A 118 -17.94 9.05 -6.73
N ALA A 119 -17.21 9.52 -5.71
CA ALA A 119 -17.33 8.98 -4.35
C ALA A 119 -18.74 9.22 -3.78
N TYR A 120 -19.28 10.44 -3.93
CA TYR A 120 -20.64 10.74 -3.53
C TYR A 120 -21.66 9.89 -4.31
N LEU A 121 -21.59 9.91 -5.64
CA LEU A 121 -22.54 9.21 -6.51
C LEU A 121 -22.59 7.70 -6.21
N ASN A 122 -21.45 7.05 -6.12
CA ASN A 122 -21.40 5.62 -5.81
C ASN A 122 -21.65 5.31 -4.32
N GLY A 123 -21.40 6.28 -3.43
CA GLY A 123 -21.72 6.19 -1.99
C GLY A 123 -23.21 6.19 -1.70
N LEU A 124 -24.03 6.74 -2.59
CA LEU A 124 -25.49 6.75 -2.46
C LEU A 124 -26.10 5.34 -2.37
N ALA A 125 -25.47 4.35 -3.00
CA ALA A 125 -25.92 2.96 -2.94
C ALA A 125 -25.77 2.31 -1.56
N GLY A 126 -25.03 2.93 -0.62
CA GLY A 126 -24.83 2.42 0.73
C GLY A 126 -23.94 1.16 0.81
N LYS A 127 -23.32 0.74 -0.29
CA LYS A 127 -22.48 -0.47 -0.39
C LYS A 127 -21.01 -0.23 -0.02
N GLY A 128 -20.62 1.01 0.18
CA GLY A 128 -19.26 1.43 0.50
C GLY A 128 -18.44 1.82 -0.72
N VAL A 129 -17.75 2.95 -0.59
CA VAL A 129 -16.78 3.46 -1.55
C VAL A 129 -15.45 3.57 -0.86
N HIS A 130 -14.40 3.06 -1.48
CA HIS A 130 -13.04 3.22 -0.99
C HIS A 130 -12.30 4.25 -1.82
N VAL A 131 -11.80 5.29 -1.18
CA VAL A 131 -10.89 6.29 -1.76
C VAL A 131 -9.49 5.97 -1.24
N ILE A 132 -8.66 5.44 -2.13
CA ILE A 132 -7.36 4.90 -1.76
C ILE A 132 -6.25 5.88 -2.15
N THR A 133 -5.28 6.02 -1.27
CA THR A 133 -4.07 6.81 -1.48
C THR A 133 -2.83 6.07 -1.00
N VAL A 134 -1.66 6.67 -1.20
CA VAL A 134 -0.35 6.01 -0.98
C VAL A 134 0.15 6.03 0.46
N ASN A 135 -0.41 6.84 1.35
CA ASN A 135 0.04 6.92 2.75
C ASN A 135 -1.03 7.46 3.69
N ASP A 136 -0.82 7.24 4.99
CA ASP A 136 -1.75 7.63 6.06
C ASP A 136 -1.96 9.15 6.16
N TYR A 137 -0.92 9.92 5.89
CA TYR A 137 -1.03 11.38 5.90
C TYR A 137 -2.03 11.88 4.86
N LEU A 138 -1.93 11.41 3.62
CA LEU A 138 -2.85 11.80 2.54
C LEU A 138 -4.25 11.28 2.81
N ALA A 139 -4.38 10.04 3.30
CA ALA A 139 -5.67 9.46 3.63
C ALA A 139 -6.39 10.31 4.70
N ARG A 140 -5.69 10.70 5.75
CA ARG A 140 -6.24 11.57 6.82
C ARG A 140 -6.59 12.95 6.28
N ARG A 141 -5.66 13.61 5.58
CA ARG A 141 -5.89 14.93 5.01
C ARG A 141 -7.13 14.96 4.13
N ASP A 142 -7.26 13.98 3.25
CA ASP A 142 -8.34 13.92 2.28
C ASP A 142 -9.68 13.59 2.96
N ALA A 143 -9.66 12.70 3.97
CA ALA A 143 -10.85 12.39 4.77
C ALA A 143 -11.33 13.61 5.57
N GLU A 144 -10.41 14.36 6.18
CA GLU A 144 -10.73 15.57 6.93
C GLU A 144 -11.23 16.68 6.01
N TRP A 145 -10.56 16.90 4.90
CA TRP A 145 -10.83 18.02 4.00
C TRP A 145 -12.04 17.76 3.10
N MET A 146 -12.02 16.68 2.32
CA MET A 146 -13.11 16.36 1.39
C MET A 146 -14.31 15.72 2.11
N GLY A 147 -14.07 15.06 3.23
CA GLY A 147 -15.12 14.49 4.06
C GLY A 147 -16.16 15.50 4.53
N GLN A 148 -15.79 16.77 4.66
CA GLN A 148 -16.73 17.85 4.98
C GLN A 148 -17.88 17.94 3.96
N VAL A 149 -17.58 17.80 2.67
CA VAL A 149 -18.59 17.84 1.60
C VAL A 149 -19.55 16.66 1.74
N HIS A 150 -19.01 15.47 1.97
CA HIS A 150 -19.83 14.27 2.10
C HIS A 150 -20.72 14.30 3.35
N ARG A 151 -20.15 14.71 4.49
CA ARG A 151 -20.90 14.86 5.74
C ARG A 151 -21.97 15.95 5.65
N PHE A 152 -21.66 17.06 4.97
CA PHE A 152 -22.62 18.12 4.72
C PHE A 152 -23.83 17.60 3.93
N LEU A 153 -23.61 16.73 2.95
CA LEU A 153 -24.64 16.10 2.14
C LEU A 153 -25.31 14.88 2.81
N GLY A 154 -24.92 14.54 4.03
CA GLY A 154 -25.55 13.48 4.81
C GLY A 154 -24.98 12.08 4.61
N LEU A 155 -23.81 11.93 3.97
CA LEU A 155 -23.08 10.67 3.90
C LEU A 155 -22.10 10.53 5.07
N THR A 156 -21.86 9.29 5.50
CA THR A 156 -20.88 8.97 6.52
C THR A 156 -19.50 8.79 5.91
N VAL A 157 -18.47 9.25 6.62
CA VAL A 157 -17.07 9.20 6.17
C VAL A 157 -16.23 8.47 7.21
N GLY A 158 -15.48 7.47 6.77
CA GLY A 158 -14.54 6.70 7.56
C GLY A 158 -13.09 6.95 7.13
N LEU A 159 -12.16 6.63 8.01
CA LEU A 159 -10.73 6.70 7.79
C LEU A 159 -10.08 5.45 8.36
N ILE A 160 -9.25 4.78 7.56
CA ILE A 160 -8.44 3.64 7.98
C ILE A 160 -6.98 4.04 7.99
N GLN A 161 -6.33 3.85 9.13
CA GLN A 161 -4.92 4.14 9.35
C GLN A 161 -4.22 3.00 10.08
N GLN A 162 -2.90 2.99 10.01
CA GLN A 162 -2.08 2.07 10.77
C GLN A 162 -2.33 2.25 12.29
N GLY A 163 -2.33 1.14 13.04
CA GLY A 163 -2.48 1.14 14.50
C GLY A 163 -3.92 1.16 15.00
N MET A 164 -4.93 1.28 14.14
CA MET A 164 -6.33 1.18 14.53
C MET A 164 -6.71 -0.24 14.95
N ASN A 165 -7.53 -0.36 15.98
CA ASN A 165 -8.04 -1.64 16.42
C ASN A 165 -9.17 -2.18 15.51
N PRO A 166 -9.51 -3.48 15.55
CA PRO A 166 -10.51 -4.06 14.66
C PRO A 166 -11.91 -3.44 14.78
N GLU A 167 -12.34 -3.04 15.97
CA GLU A 167 -13.65 -2.40 16.16
C GLU A 167 -13.73 -1.03 15.48
N GLU A 168 -12.67 -0.23 15.60
CA GLU A 168 -12.56 1.06 14.92
C GLU A 168 -12.56 0.87 13.41
N ARG A 169 -11.79 -0.12 12.90
CA ARG A 169 -11.76 -0.44 11.46
C ARG A 169 -13.14 -0.84 10.96
N LYS A 170 -13.84 -1.72 11.68
CA LYS A 170 -15.20 -2.16 11.32
C LYS A 170 -16.18 -1.01 11.22
N LYS A 171 -16.15 -0.07 12.18
CA LYS A 171 -16.99 1.14 12.15
C LYS A 171 -16.66 2.03 10.95
N ASN A 172 -15.39 2.21 10.63
CA ASN A 172 -14.96 3.05 9.51
C ASN A 172 -15.27 2.42 8.15
N TYR A 173 -15.12 1.10 7.99
CA TYR A 173 -15.55 0.41 6.77
C TYR A 173 -17.07 0.35 6.59
N ALA A 174 -17.84 0.48 7.66
CA ALA A 174 -19.29 0.56 7.58
C ALA A 174 -19.82 1.91 7.05
N CYS A 175 -18.96 2.93 6.96
CA CYS A 175 -19.32 4.24 6.42
C CYS A 175 -19.60 4.16 4.91
N ASP A 176 -20.33 5.14 4.40
CA ASP A 176 -20.65 5.24 2.97
C ASP A 176 -19.39 5.43 2.11
N ILE A 177 -18.44 6.24 2.61
CA ILE A 177 -17.17 6.53 1.95
C ILE A 177 -16.05 6.33 2.97
N THR A 178 -15.05 5.52 2.62
CA THR A 178 -13.89 5.25 3.48
C THR A 178 -12.61 5.64 2.76
N TYR A 179 -11.84 6.53 3.41
CA TYR A 179 -10.48 6.86 2.97
C TYR A 179 -9.48 5.92 3.63
N ALA A 180 -8.57 5.38 2.85
CA ALA A 180 -7.59 4.42 3.35
C ALA A 180 -6.32 4.41 2.50
N THR A 181 -5.25 3.82 3.04
CA THR A 181 -4.05 3.52 2.25
C THR A 181 -4.20 2.17 1.54
N ASN A 182 -3.53 2.04 0.41
CA ASN A 182 -3.48 0.81 -0.39
C ASN A 182 -3.02 -0.41 0.43
N SER A 183 -2.00 -0.26 1.27
CA SER A 183 -1.48 -1.34 2.10
C SER A 183 -2.46 -1.75 3.20
N GLU A 184 -3.06 -0.79 3.92
CA GLU A 184 -3.97 -1.10 5.03
C GLU A 184 -5.23 -1.85 4.56
N VAL A 185 -5.82 -1.42 3.43
CA VAL A 185 -7.00 -2.11 2.86
C VAL A 185 -6.65 -3.53 2.42
N GLY A 186 -5.48 -3.72 1.81
CA GLY A 186 -5.02 -5.03 1.40
C GLY A 186 -4.68 -5.95 2.58
N PHE A 187 -4.03 -5.43 3.62
CA PHE A 187 -3.77 -6.19 4.85
C PHE A 187 -5.06 -6.52 5.61
N ASP A 188 -6.04 -5.63 5.64
CA ASP A 188 -7.34 -5.92 6.23
C ASP A 188 -8.07 -7.03 5.48
N TYR A 189 -7.98 -7.05 4.14
CA TYR A 189 -8.49 -8.15 3.34
C TYR A 189 -7.85 -9.49 3.71
N LEU A 190 -6.53 -9.52 3.85
CA LEU A 190 -5.82 -10.74 4.26
C LEU A 190 -6.19 -11.16 5.69
N ARG A 191 -6.28 -10.20 6.63
CA ARG A 191 -6.69 -10.47 8.01
C ARG A 191 -8.11 -11.00 8.10
N ASP A 192 -9.05 -10.45 7.34
CA ASP A 192 -10.44 -10.91 7.28
C ASP A 192 -10.55 -12.36 6.80
N ASN A 193 -9.66 -12.77 5.89
CA ASN A 193 -9.59 -14.14 5.41
C ASN A 193 -8.82 -15.10 6.35
N MET A 194 -8.29 -14.58 7.45
CA MET A 194 -7.68 -15.36 8.55
C MET A 194 -8.55 -15.33 9.82
N ALA A 195 -9.66 -14.60 9.82
CA ALA A 195 -10.55 -14.44 10.96
C ALA A 195 -11.16 -15.78 11.39
N THR A 196 -11.36 -15.96 12.70
CA THR A 196 -11.94 -17.19 13.28
C THR A 196 -13.44 -17.04 13.56
N SER A 197 -13.95 -15.82 13.58
CA SER A 197 -15.37 -15.50 13.72
C SER A 197 -15.78 -14.35 12.79
N MET A 198 -17.09 -14.26 12.49
CA MET A 198 -17.63 -13.15 11.71
C MET A 198 -17.52 -11.79 12.40
N ASP A 199 -17.38 -11.78 13.72
CA ASP A 199 -17.22 -10.54 14.48
C ASP A 199 -15.85 -9.88 14.26
N GLU A 200 -14.83 -10.68 13.94
CA GLU A 200 -13.48 -10.23 13.62
C GLU A 200 -13.35 -9.63 12.21
N VAL A 201 -14.29 -9.94 11.33
CA VAL A 201 -14.29 -9.42 9.95
C VAL A 201 -14.65 -7.95 9.95
N VAL A 202 -13.77 -7.13 9.39
CA VAL A 202 -13.92 -5.67 9.41
C VAL A 202 -14.45 -5.10 8.10
N GLN A 203 -14.14 -5.72 6.95
CA GLN A 203 -14.53 -5.23 5.64
C GLN A 203 -15.90 -5.78 5.20
N ARG A 204 -16.64 -4.94 4.49
CA ARG A 204 -17.82 -5.34 3.74
C ARG A 204 -17.41 -5.85 2.34
N PRO A 205 -18.29 -6.52 1.59
CA PRO A 205 -18.04 -6.83 0.19
C PRO A 205 -17.65 -5.56 -0.59
N PHE A 206 -16.64 -5.68 -1.45
CA PHE A 206 -16.16 -4.56 -2.25
C PHE A 206 -17.19 -4.09 -3.27
N ASN A 207 -17.27 -2.79 -3.52
CA ASN A 207 -18.19 -2.17 -4.47
C ASN A 207 -17.43 -1.27 -5.44
N PHE A 208 -17.08 -0.06 -5.03
CA PHE A 208 -16.37 0.91 -5.85
C PHE A 208 -15.09 1.38 -5.18
N CYS A 209 -14.02 1.44 -5.96
CA CYS A 209 -12.74 1.97 -5.53
C CYS A 209 -12.25 3.03 -6.52
N THR A 210 -11.82 4.17 -5.99
CA THR A 210 -11.05 5.16 -6.73
C THR A 210 -9.69 5.35 -6.07
N ILE A 211 -8.63 5.28 -6.87
CA ILE A 211 -7.26 5.36 -6.37
C ILE A 211 -6.67 6.72 -6.75
N ASP A 212 -6.28 7.51 -5.76
CA ASP A 212 -5.46 8.70 -5.97
C ASP A 212 -3.99 8.29 -6.13
N GLU A 213 -3.30 8.95 -7.05
CA GLU A 213 -1.94 8.57 -7.45
C GLU A 213 -1.86 7.11 -7.91
N VAL A 214 -2.78 6.72 -8.80
CA VAL A 214 -2.98 5.34 -9.25
C VAL A 214 -1.73 4.69 -9.83
N ASP A 215 -0.86 5.45 -10.46
CA ASP A 215 0.41 4.99 -11.00
C ASP A 215 1.42 4.61 -9.89
N SER A 216 1.40 5.26 -8.74
CA SER A 216 2.19 4.82 -7.59
C SER A 216 1.69 3.49 -7.05
N VAL A 217 0.39 3.39 -6.85
CA VAL A 217 -0.21 2.22 -6.22
C VAL A 217 -0.15 1.00 -7.13
N LEU A 218 -0.55 1.15 -8.40
CA LEU A 218 -0.69 0.02 -9.33
C LEU A 218 0.56 -0.30 -10.16
N VAL A 219 1.56 0.58 -10.17
CA VAL A 219 2.81 0.38 -10.90
C VAL A 219 4.00 0.33 -9.96
N ASP A 220 4.27 1.40 -9.20
CA ASP A 220 5.47 1.48 -8.37
C ASP A 220 5.45 0.49 -7.21
N GLU A 221 4.39 0.49 -6.42
CA GLU A 221 4.24 -0.40 -5.26
C GLU A 221 3.82 -1.82 -5.64
N ALA A 222 3.31 -2.03 -6.86
CA ALA A 222 2.87 -3.33 -7.35
C ALA A 222 4.00 -4.30 -7.73
N ARG A 223 5.23 -3.99 -7.38
CA ARG A 223 6.41 -4.87 -7.58
C ARG A 223 6.51 -5.96 -6.52
N THR A 224 5.99 -5.69 -5.33
CA THR A 224 6.04 -6.62 -4.20
C THR A 224 4.63 -6.93 -3.73
N PRO A 225 4.33 -8.20 -3.41
CA PRO A 225 3.04 -8.56 -2.86
C PRO A 225 2.88 -8.05 -1.42
N LEU A 226 1.63 -8.01 -0.96
CA LEU A 226 1.31 -7.88 0.45
C LEU A 226 1.47 -9.25 1.10
N ILE A 227 2.22 -9.34 2.20
CA ILE A 227 2.51 -10.59 2.89
C ILE A 227 2.24 -10.42 4.38
N ILE A 228 1.46 -11.31 4.96
CA ILE A 228 1.36 -11.49 6.41
C ILE A 228 2.18 -12.72 6.76
N SER A 229 3.13 -12.56 7.65
CA SER A 229 4.03 -13.62 8.08
C SER A 229 3.95 -13.89 9.58
N GLY A 230 4.12 -15.15 9.96
CA GLY A 230 4.27 -15.61 11.33
C GLY A 230 5.71 -15.99 11.64
N GLN A 231 6.11 -15.89 12.89
CA GLN A 231 7.47 -16.25 13.32
C GLN A 231 7.67 -17.76 13.35
N VAL A 232 8.80 -18.22 12.81
CA VAL A 232 9.30 -19.59 12.92
C VAL A 232 10.68 -19.53 13.57
N GLU A 233 10.88 -20.33 14.61
CA GLU A 233 12.19 -20.41 15.27
C GLU A 233 13.22 -21.12 14.36
N ARG A 234 14.17 -20.35 13.79
CA ARG A 234 15.36 -20.89 13.13
C ARG A 234 16.61 -20.16 13.60
N PRO A 235 17.80 -20.82 13.55
CA PRO A 235 19.00 -20.27 14.16
C PRO A 235 19.54 -19.04 13.43
N SER A 236 19.62 -17.92 14.15
CA SER A 236 20.25 -16.67 13.69
C SER A 236 21.76 -16.79 13.47
N GLU A 237 22.40 -17.80 14.03
CA GLU A 237 23.86 -18.02 13.96
C GLU A 237 24.37 -18.23 12.54
N LYS A 238 23.60 -18.88 11.66
CA LYS A 238 23.99 -19.08 10.26
C LYS A 238 24.07 -17.78 9.47
N TYR A 239 23.19 -16.82 9.75
CA TYR A 239 23.21 -15.52 9.09
C TYR A 239 24.43 -14.70 9.49
N ILE A 240 24.80 -14.72 10.77
CA ILE A 240 25.99 -14.03 11.29
C ILE A 240 27.26 -14.61 10.64
N LYS A 241 27.38 -15.94 10.61
CA LYS A 241 28.52 -16.62 10.02
C LYS A 241 28.61 -16.39 8.50
N ALA A 242 27.48 -16.42 7.82
CA ALA A 242 27.43 -16.10 6.38
C ALA A 242 27.83 -14.64 6.09
N ALA A 243 27.45 -13.70 6.94
CA ALA A 243 27.86 -12.30 6.81
C ALA A 243 29.39 -12.14 7.00
N GLU A 244 29.99 -12.85 7.93
CA GLU A 244 31.43 -12.87 8.13
C GLU A 244 32.20 -13.44 6.91
N ILE A 245 31.65 -14.51 6.32
CA ILE A 245 32.21 -15.12 5.11
C ILE A 245 32.07 -14.19 3.91
N ALA A 246 30.90 -13.59 3.72
CA ALA A 246 30.67 -12.62 2.65
C ALA A 246 31.64 -11.41 2.78
N ALA A 247 31.98 -11.00 4.01
CA ALA A 247 32.95 -9.95 4.24
C ALA A 247 34.38 -10.38 3.88
N ALA A 248 34.71 -11.67 4.03
CA ALA A 248 35.99 -12.22 3.69
C ALA A 248 36.18 -12.52 2.20
N LEU A 249 35.10 -12.73 1.45
CA LEU A 249 35.11 -12.88 -0.01
C LEU A 249 35.34 -11.54 -0.70
N ASP A 250 36.18 -11.53 -1.74
CA ASP A 250 36.63 -10.33 -2.43
C ASP A 250 36.32 -10.38 -3.93
N LYS A 251 35.69 -9.33 -4.44
CA LYS A 251 35.37 -9.17 -5.86
C LYS A 251 36.64 -9.01 -6.71
N GLU A 252 37.65 -8.29 -6.19
CA GLU A 252 38.92 -8.09 -6.89
C GLU A 252 39.71 -9.38 -7.07
N LYS A 253 39.44 -10.37 -6.24
CA LYS A 253 40.03 -11.73 -6.34
C LYS A 253 39.18 -12.70 -7.15
N GLU A 254 38.18 -12.18 -7.85
CA GLU A 254 37.27 -12.95 -8.70
C GLU A 254 36.49 -14.05 -7.95
N HIS A 255 36.26 -13.90 -6.62
CA HIS A 255 35.49 -14.88 -5.85
C HIS A 255 34.02 -14.87 -6.23
N TYR A 256 33.48 -13.74 -6.69
CA TYR A 256 32.11 -13.60 -7.14
C TYR A 256 31.97 -12.48 -8.17
N GLU A 257 30.93 -12.58 -8.98
CA GLU A 257 30.50 -11.57 -9.96
C GLU A 257 29.16 -10.98 -9.55
N VAL A 258 29.02 -9.64 -9.70
CA VAL A 258 27.78 -8.92 -9.39
C VAL A 258 27.10 -8.53 -10.69
N ASP A 259 25.89 -9.03 -10.91
CA ASP A 259 24.99 -8.58 -11.98
C ASP A 259 24.01 -7.56 -11.43
N GLU A 260 24.35 -6.28 -11.58
CA GLU A 260 23.50 -5.17 -11.12
C GLU A 260 22.17 -5.10 -11.89
N LYS A 261 22.12 -5.59 -13.13
CA LYS A 261 20.90 -5.58 -13.95
C LYS A 261 19.89 -6.62 -13.45
N ALA A 262 20.38 -7.83 -13.21
CA ALA A 262 19.56 -8.92 -12.69
C ALA A 262 19.40 -8.86 -11.17
N ARG A 263 20.08 -7.92 -10.49
CA ARG A 263 20.13 -7.80 -9.02
C ARG A 263 20.52 -9.12 -8.36
N ASN A 264 21.56 -9.73 -8.89
CA ASN A 264 22.05 -11.03 -8.41
C ASN A 264 23.57 -11.05 -8.24
N VAL A 265 24.04 -12.01 -7.45
CA VAL A 265 25.46 -12.27 -7.23
C VAL A 265 25.74 -13.73 -7.55
N LEU A 266 26.76 -13.99 -8.34
CA LEU A 266 27.18 -15.33 -8.74
C LEU A 266 28.55 -15.61 -8.14
N LEU A 267 28.68 -16.73 -7.43
CA LEU A 267 29.98 -17.23 -6.96
C LEU A 267 30.73 -17.89 -8.12
N SER A 268 32.04 -17.63 -8.20
CA SER A 268 32.95 -18.38 -9.03
C SER A 268 33.34 -19.70 -8.38
N ASP A 269 34.02 -20.59 -9.12
CA ASP A 269 34.55 -21.84 -8.56
C ASP A 269 35.53 -21.56 -7.41
N GLU A 270 36.37 -20.53 -7.55
CA GLU A 270 37.25 -20.06 -6.48
C GLU A 270 36.49 -19.52 -5.28
N GLY A 271 35.37 -18.83 -5.51
CA GLY A 271 34.49 -18.33 -4.46
C GLY A 271 33.80 -19.44 -3.68
N PHE A 272 33.33 -20.48 -4.36
CA PHE A 272 32.82 -21.69 -3.71
C PHE A 272 33.88 -22.37 -2.83
N ALA A 273 35.05 -22.62 -3.38
CA ALA A 273 36.14 -23.25 -2.67
C ALA A 273 36.57 -22.45 -1.42
N GLN A 274 36.68 -21.13 -1.56
CA GLN A 274 37.05 -20.26 -0.43
C GLN A 274 35.96 -20.21 0.65
N ALA A 275 34.67 -20.21 0.27
CA ALA A 275 33.57 -20.24 1.22
C ALA A 275 33.50 -21.58 1.97
N GLU A 276 33.70 -22.70 1.28
CA GLU A 276 33.75 -24.05 1.87
C GLU A 276 34.90 -24.21 2.84
N GLU A 277 36.09 -23.68 2.48
CA GLU A 277 37.26 -23.68 3.36
C GLU A 277 37.03 -22.88 4.66
N LEU A 278 36.46 -21.66 4.52
CA LEU A 278 36.17 -20.80 5.67
C LEU A 278 35.09 -21.38 6.60
N LEU A 279 34.14 -22.12 6.05
CA LEU A 279 33.10 -22.81 6.83
C LEU A 279 33.55 -24.14 7.40
N GLY A 280 34.58 -24.76 6.80
CA GLY A 280 34.99 -26.13 7.14
C GLY A 280 34.00 -27.19 6.68
N VAL A 281 33.26 -26.95 5.61
CA VAL A 281 32.27 -27.85 4.96
C VAL A 281 32.82 -28.31 3.62
N GLN A 282 32.35 -29.46 3.15
CA GLN A 282 32.78 -30.03 1.87
C GLN A 282 31.89 -29.61 0.69
N ASP A 283 30.65 -29.21 0.96
CA ASP A 283 29.68 -28.85 -0.03
C ASP A 283 28.67 -27.84 0.56
N LEU A 284 28.56 -26.66 -0.05
CA LEU A 284 27.59 -25.63 0.37
C LEU A 284 26.14 -26.03 0.13
N TYR A 285 25.89 -26.98 -0.76
CA TYR A 285 24.54 -27.47 -1.11
C TYR A 285 24.14 -28.73 -0.34
N ASN A 286 24.92 -29.16 0.66
CA ASN A 286 24.59 -30.35 1.45
C ASN A 286 23.16 -30.25 2.03
N PRO A 287 22.23 -31.18 1.68
CA PRO A 287 20.85 -31.12 2.13
C PRO A 287 20.66 -31.18 3.66
N GLU A 288 21.60 -31.81 4.37
CA GLU A 288 21.57 -31.92 5.85
C GLU A 288 22.02 -30.64 6.55
N ASP A 289 22.91 -29.87 5.92
CA ASP A 289 23.39 -28.59 6.44
C ASP A 289 23.63 -27.57 5.31
N PRO A 290 22.56 -27.02 4.69
CA PRO A 290 22.67 -26.13 3.55
C PRO A 290 23.21 -24.75 3.94
N TRP A 291 24.22 -24.26 3.19
CA TRP A 291 24.87 -22.95 3.39
C TRP A 291 24.76 -22.04 2.19
N ALA A 292 24.59 -22.58 0.98
CA ALA A 292 24.58 -21.79 -0.25
C ALA A 292 23.61 -20.60 -0.20
N HIS A 293 22.38 -20.84 0.23
CA HIS A 293 21.35 -19.80 0.35
C HIS A 293 21.77 -18.65 1.29
N PHE A 294 22.38 -18.96 2.42
CA PHE A 294 22.84 -17.95 3.38
C PHE A 294 23.98 -17.11 2.82
N ILE A 295 24.94 -17.75 2.12
CA ILE A 295 26.09 -17.06 1.51
C ILE A 295 25.64 -16.15 0.38
N PHE A 296 24.74 -16.61 -0.51
CA PHE A 296 24.21 -15.77 -1.59
C PHE A 296 23.45 -14.56 -1.04
N ASN A 297 22.61 -14.73 -0.03
CA ASN A 297 21.92 -13.64 0.61
C ASN A 297 22.86 -12.65 1.30
N ALA A 298 23.90 -13.14 1.95
CA ALA A 298 24.91 -12.29 2.58
C ALA A 298 25.71 -11.47 1.54
N LEU A 299 26.04 -12.06 0.39
CA LEU A 299 26.70 -11.34 -0.71
C LEU A 299 25.76 -10.33 -1.38
N LYS A 300 24.49 -10.68 -1.58
CA LYS A 300 23.48 -9.73 -2.07
C LYS A 300 23.32 -8.55 -1.10
N ALA A 301 23.23 -8.83 0.18
CA ALA A 301 23.14 -7.79 1.21
C ALA A 301 24.38 -6.88 1.21
N LYS A 302 25.57 -7.43 0.96
CA LYS A 302 26.83 -6.69 0.90
C LYS A 302 26.89 -5.77 -0.32
N GLU A 303 26.57 -6.26 -1.51
CA GLU A 303 26.85 -5.60 -2.79
C GLU A 303 25.65 -4.80 -3.36
N LEU A 304 24.42 -5.28 -3.14
CA LEU A 304 23.25 -4.76 -3.83
C LEU A 304 22.32 -3.94 -2.90
N PHE A 305 22.49 -4.04 -1.59
CA PHE A 305 21.66 -3.34 -0.63
C PHE A 305 22.51 -2.38 0.21
N ILE A 306 22.34 -1.09 -0.09
CA ILE A 306 23.15 -0.01 0.47
C ILE A 306 22.35 0.71 1.55
N LYS A 307 22.99 0.92 2.70
CA LYS A 307 22.40 1.71 3.80
C LYS A 307 22.15 3.15 3.35
N ASP A 308 21.07 3.74 3.85
CA ASP A 308 20.55 5.08 3.51
C ASP A 308 20.10 5.26 2.04
N VAL A 309 20.11 4.17 1.26
CA VAL A 309 19.56 4.10 -0.10
C VAL A 309 18.38 3.12 -0.14
N ASN A 310 18.62 1.86 0.18
CA ASN A 310 17.61 0.79 0.14
C ASN A 310 16.95 0.57 1.50
N TYR A 311 17.63 0.92 2.59
CA TYR A 311 17.14 0.79 3.96
C TYR A 311 17.83 1.77 4.90
N ILE A 312 17.19 2.02 6.03
CA ILE A 312 17.77 2.74 7.17
C ILE A 312 17.81 1.80 8.38
N VAL A 313 18.69 2.11 9.34
CA VAL A 313 18.69 1.45 10.65
C VAL A 313 18.06 2.41 11.65
N ARG A 314 16.99 1.98 12.28
CA ARG A 314 16.23 2.77 13.27
C ARG A 314 15.87 1.87 14.46
N ASP A 315 16.12 2.34 15.68
CA ASP A 315 15.80 1.60 16.92
C ASP A 315 16.31 0.15 16.94
N GLU A 316 17.52 -0.05 16.43
CA GLU A 316 18.17 -1.36 16.23
C GLU A 316 17.45 -2.30 15.26
N GLU A 317 16.57 -1.76 14.40
CA GLU A 317 15.88 -2.49 13.34
C GLU A 317 16.27 -1.97 11.96
N VAL A 318 16.29 -2.87 10.98
CA VAL A 318 16.42 -2.53 9.56
C VAL A 318 15.04 -2.19 9.01
N VAL A 319 14.87 -0.98 8.50
CA VAL A 319 13.61 -0.52 7.91
C VAL A 319 13.83 -0.23 6.43
N ILE A 320 13.01 -0.82 5.57
CA ILE A 320 13.10 -0.66 4.12
C ILE A 320 12.77 0.78 3.74
N VAL A 321 13.55 1.33 2.82
CA VAL A 321 13.23 2.57 2.10
C VAL A 321 12.79 2.20 0.70
N ASP A 322 11.63 2.64 0.30
CA ASP A 322 11.14 2.46 -1.07
C ASP A 322 12.00 3.27 -2.04
N GLU A 323 12.62 2.61 -3.01
CA GLU A 323 13.53 3.22 -3.98
C GLU A 323 12.82 4.28 -4.84
N PHE A 324 11.51 4.16 -5.05
CA PHE A 324 10.73 5.07 -5.90
C PHE A 324 10.16 6.24 -5.13
N THR A 325 9.65 5.99 -3.93
CA THR A 325 9.01 7.02 -3.12
C THR A 325 9.97 7.68 -2.15
N GLY A 326 11.12 7.05 -1.87
CA GLY A 326 12.08 7.48 -0.85
C GLY A 326 11.49 7.43 0.58
N ARG A 327 10.36 6.75 0.77
CA ARG A 327 9.69 6.63 2.06
C ARG A 327 10.10 5.38 2.80
N VAL A 328 10.18 5.47 4.10
CA VAL A 328 10.34 4.29 4.96
C VAL A 328 9.06 3.46 4.94
N MET A 329 9.24 2.15 4.91
CA MET A 329 8.15 1.17 4.89
C MET A 329 8.19 0.35 6.19
N PRO A 330 7.64 0.84 7.30
CA PRO A 330 7.65 0.12 8.57
C PRO A 330 6.87 -1.19 8.45
N GLY A 331 7.39 -2.24 9.06
CA GLY A 331 6.73 -3.55 9.07
C GLY A 331 6.86 -4.36 7.78
N ARG A 332 7.45 -3.82 6.71
CA ARG A 332 7.82 -4.59 5.51
C ARG A 332 9.20 -5.21 5.68
N ARG A 333 9.37 -6.42 5.17
CA ARG A 333 10.63 -7.17 5.20
C ARG A 333 10.87 -7.79 3.83
N TRP A 334 12.15 -7.91 3.45
CA TRP A 334 12.50 -8.72 2.28
C TRP A 334 12.34 -10.20 2.61
N SER A 335 11.88 -10.97 1.62
CA SER A 335 11.68 -12.42 1.74
C SER A 335 12.98 -13.22 1.69
N ASP A 336 12.84 -14.51 1.87
CA ASP A 336 13.86 -15.53 1.59
C ASP A 336 15.18 -15.35 2.35
N GLY A 337 15.11 -14.83 3.58
CA GLY A 337 16.29 -14.65 4.43
C GLY A 337 17.15 -13.43 4.10
N LEU A 338 16.79 -12.65 3.05
CA LEU A 338 17.56 -11.47 2.68
C LEU A 338 17.52 -10.38 3.76
N HIS A 339 16.38 -10.19 4.40
CA HIS A 339 16.24 -9.20 5.48
C HIS A 339 17.14 -9.55 6.66
N GLN A 340 17.17 -10.83 7.05
CA GLN A 340 18.04 -11.34 8.08
C GLN A 340 19.53 -11.21 7.71
N ALA A 341 19.86 -11.40 6.42
CA ALA A 341 21.22 -11.18 5.95
C ALA A 341 21.66 -9.71 6.08
N ILE A 342 20.74 -8.77 5.85
CA ILE A 342 21.00 -7.33 6.05
C ILE A 342 21.08 -7.00 7.54
N GLU A 343 20.21 -7.57 8.38
CA GLU A 343 20.32 -7.45 9.84
C GLU A 343 21.67 -7.95 10.35
N ALA A 344 22.15 -9.09 9.85
CA ALA A 344 23.48 -9.61 10.17
C ALA A 344 24.61 -8.68 9.69
N LYS A 345 24.48 -8.12 8.48
CA LYS A 345 25.42 -7.14 7.94
C LYS A 345 25.55 -5.90 8.83
N GLU A 346 24.43 -5.37 9.30
CA GLU A 346 24.38 -4.17 10.15
C GLU A 346 24.62 -4.45 11.63
N ARG A 347 24.77 -5.73 12.02
CA ARG A 347 24.98 -6.18 13.39
C ARG A 347 23.89 -5.75 14.36
N VAL A 348 22.65 -5.73 13.88
CA VAL A 348 21.45 -5.56 14.70
C VAL A 348 20.86 -6.92 15.06
N ASP A 349 19.89 -6.94 15.96
CA ASP A 349 19.21 -8.18 16.34
C ASP A 349 18.53 -8.83 15.14
N ILE A 350 18.91 -10.09 14.86
CA ILE A 350 18.34 -10.86 13.76
C ILE A 350 17.00 -11.41 14.20
N GLN A 351 15.94 -10.95 13.55
CA GLN A 351 14.60 -11.44 13.81
C GLN A 351 14.43 -12.87 13.26
N PRO A 352 13.63 -13.73 13.91
CA PRO A 352 13.36 -15.10 13.45
C PRO A 352 12.90 -15.11 11.99
N GLU A 353 13.19 -16.21 11.28
CA GLU A 353 12.56 -16.42 9.96
C GLU A 353 11.06 -16.43 10.07
N THR A 354 10.41 -15.88 9.07
CA THR A 354 8.97 -15.76 9.04
C THR A 354 8.37 -16.69 7.98
N GLN A 355 7.32 -17.40 8.36
CA GLN A 355 6.52 -18.20 7.44
C GLN A 355 5.40 -17.33 6.88
N THR A 356 5.18 -17.38 5.57
CA THR A 356 4.03 -16.72 4.93
C THR A 356 2.72 -17.34 5.40
N LEU A 357 1.87 -16.54 6.01
CA LEU A 357 0.53 -16.94 6.45
C LEU A 357 -0.53 -16.60 5.40
N ALA A 358 -0.40 -15.44 4.78
CA ALA A 358 -1.28 -14.98 3.71
C ALA A 358 -0.52 -14.01 2.81
N THR A 359 -0.81 -14.04 1.54
CA THR A 359 -0.20 -13.16 0.53
C THR A 359 -1.19 -12.83 -0.57
N ILE A 360 -1.07 -11.63 -1.14
CA ILE A 360 -1.76 -11.22 -2.36
C ILE A 360 -0.96 -10.11 -3.04
N THR A 361 -0.90 -10.11 -4.36
CA THR A 361 -0.34 -8.98 -5.12
C THR A 361 -1.33 -7.82 -5.15
N TYR A 362 -0.82 -6.58 -5.28
CA TYR A 362 -1.69 -5.41 -5.47
C TYR A 362 -2.56 -5.55 -6.71
N GLN A 363 -2.03 -6.12 -7.78
CA GLN A 363 -2.75 -6.37 -9.01
C GLN A 363 -4.01 -7.21 -8.74
N ASN A 364 -3.85 -8.38 -8.14
CA ASN A 364 -4.96 -9.27 -7.85
C ASN A 364 -5.91 -8.72 -6.78
N PHE A 365 -5.37 -7.96 -5.81
CA PHE A 365 -6.20 -7.34 -4.80
C PHE A 365 -7.16 -6.29 -5.39
N PHE A 366 -6.66 -5.35 -6.20
CA PHE A 366 -7.52 -4.31 -6.78
C PHE A 366 -8.48 -4.84 -7.84
N LEU A 367 -8.18 -5.95 -8.49
CA LEU A 367 -9.10 -6.66 -9.38
C LEU A 367 -10.30 -7.30 -8.65
N LEU A 368 -10.31 -7.34 -7.32
CA LEU A 368 -11.46 -7.77 -6.52
C LEU A 368 -12.61 -6.76 -6.52
N TYR A 369 -12.34 -5.49 -6.80
CA TYR A 369 -13.38 -4.48 -6.86
C TYR A 369 -14.19 -4.64 -8.14
N PRO A 370 -15.53 -4.72 -8.05
CA PRO A 370 -16.38 -4.78 -9.24
C PRO A 370 -16.23 -3.56 -10.16
N LYS A 371 -15.88 -2.41 -9.57
CA LYS A 371 -15.65 -1.17 -10.29
C LYS A 371 -14.43 -0.47 -9.70
N LEU A 372 -13.41 -0.34 -10.52
CA LEU A 372 -12.13 0.28 -10.18
C LEU A 372 -11.90 1.51 -11.06
N SER A 373 -11.40 2.58 -10.48
CA SER A 373 -10.97 3.78 -11.18
C SER A 373 -9.75 4.39 -10.51
N GLY A 374 -9.11 5.33 -11.16
CA GLY A 374 -7.96 6.00 -10.57
C GLY A 374 -7.64 7.31 -11.27
N MET A 375 -6.83 8.11 -10.60
CA MET A 375 -6.39 9.41 -11.11
C MET A 375 -4.91 9.62 -10.82
N THR A 376 -4.24 10.27 -11.74
CA THR A 376 -2.84 10.69 -11.61
C THR A 376 -2.51 11.75 -12.65
N GLY A 377 -1.40 12.45 -12.49
CA GLY A 377 -0.87 13.37 -13.50
C GLY A 377 -0.08 12.71 -14.63
N THR A 378 0.16 11.40 -14.57
CA THR A 378 1.19 10.72 -15.36
C THR A 378 0.83 9.26 -15.73
N ALA A 379 -0.40 8.98 -16.16
CA ALA A 379 -0.84 7.63 -16.50
C ALA A 379 -0.50 7.20 -17.93
N LYS A 380 -0.43 8.13 -18.87
CA LYS A 380 -0.34 7.83 -20.32
C LYS A 380 0.90 7.02 -20.71
N THR A 381 1.98 7.18 -20.00
CA THR A 381 3.22 6.41 -20.24
C THR A 381 3.05 4.93 -19.98
N GLU A 382 2.18 4.58 -19.03
CA GLU A 382 1.90 3.20 -18.58
C GLU A 382 0.53 2.68 -19.04
N GLU A 383 -0.08 3.33 -20.03
CA GLU A 383 -1.43 2.98 -20.55
C GLU A 383 -1.55 1.51 -20.91
N THR A 384 -0.52 0.94 -21.54
CA THR A 384 -0.50 -0.47 -21.94
C THR A 384 -0.57 -1.42 -20.73
N GLU A 385 0.09 -1.07 -19.64
CA GLU A 385 0.08 -1.86 -18.41
C GLU A 385 -1.30 -1.76 -17.72
N PHE A 386 -1.86 -0.56 -17.61
CA PHE A 386 -3.20 -0.37 -17.05
C PHE A 386 -4.27 -1.12 -17.84
N GLU A 387 -4.19 -1.12 -19.16
CA GLU A 387 -5.14 -1.82 -20.01
C GLU A 387 -4.99 -3.33 -19.93
N LYS A 388 -3.76 -3.86 -20.01
CA LYS A 388 -3.51 -5.31 -20.05
C LYS A 388 -3.69 -6.02 -18.70
N ILE A 389 -3.26 -5.39 -17.59
CA ILE A 389 -3.32 -6.01 -16.26
C ILE A 389 -4.63 -5.70 -15.56
N TYR A 390 -5.06 -4.44 -15.58
CA TYR A 390 -6.21 -3.97 -14.79
C TYR A 390 -7.48 -3.75 -15.62
N ASN A 391 -7.41 -3.87 -16.93
CA ASN A 391 -8.49 -3.55 -17.86
C ASN A 391 -8.99 -2.10 -17.69
N LEU A 392 -8.08 -1.18 -17.37
CA LEU A 392 -8.35 0.23 -17.15
C LEU A 392 -7.89 1.06 -18.34
N GLN A 393 -8.81 1.80 -18.95
CA GLN A 393 -8.49 2.77 -20.00
C GLN A 393 -8.00 4.08 -19.39
N VAL A 394 -7.04 4.71 -20.04
CA VAL A 394 -6.54 6.03 -19.66
C VAL A 394 -7.17 7.09 -20.55
N THR A 395 -7.79 8.09 -19.93
CA THR A 395 -8.36 9.26 -20.60
C THR A 395 -7.69 10.52 -20.07
N ILE A 396 -7.11 11.31 -20.97
CA ILE A 396 -6.41 12.55 -20.62
C ILE A 396 -7.43 13.67 -20.53
N VAL A 397 -7.50 14.31 -19.36
CA VAL A 397 -8.33 15.50 -19.12
C VAL A 397 -7.52 16.75 -19.44
N PRO A 398 -8.03 17.71 -20.22
CA PRO A 398 -7.33 18.96 -20.48
C PRO A 398 -7.20 19.79 -19.20
N THR A 399 -6.17 20.64 -19.14
CA THR A 399 -5.98 21.56 -18.03
C THR A 399 -7.00 22.69 -18.09
N ASN A 400 -7.41 23.22 -16.91
CA ASN A 400 -8.32 24.34 -16.81
C ASN A 400 -7.76 25.63 -17.43
N ARG A 401 -6.44 25.86 -17.22
CA ARG A 401 -5.69 26.96 -17.82
C ARG A 401 -4.48 26.44 -18.59
N PRO A 402 -4.01 27.12 -19.64
CA PRO A 402 -2.78 26.76 -20.33
C PRO A 402 -1.61 26.70 -19.34
N THR A 403 -0.73 25.73 -19.49
CA THR A 403 0.47 25.58 -18.65
C THR A 403 1.47 26.68 -18.94
N GLY A 404 1.82 27.49 -17.93
CA GLY A 404 2.84 28.56 -18.00
C GLY A 404 4.27 28.10 -17.70
N ARG A 405 4.51 26.78 -17.56
CA ARG A 405 5.82 26.22 -17.22
C ARG A 405 6.73 26.09 -18.44
N ALA A 406 8.00 26.47 -18.25
CA ALA A 406 9.09 26.26 -19.21
C ALA A 406 9.94 25.06 -18.80
N ASP A 407 9.91 23.99 -19.59
CA ASP A 407 10.80 22.84 -19.41
C ASP A 407 12.11 23.08 -20.17
N LEU A 408 13.19 23.43 -19.44
CA LEU A 408 14.51 23.69 -20.00
C LEU A 408 15.20 22.38 -20.41
N SER A 409 16.17 22.48 -21.33
CA SER A 409 16.96 21.33 -21.77
C SER A 409 17.77 20.72 -20.62
N ASP A 410 17.95 19.41 -20.68
CA ASP A 410 18.85 18.71 -19.75
C ASP A 410 20.29 19.16 -19.95
N VAL A 411 21.01 19.24 -18.84
CA VAL A 411 22.44 19.60 -18.82
C VAL A 411 23.24 18.39 -18.35
N VAL A 412 24.18 17.93 -19.18
CA VAL A 412 24.97 16.72 -18.89
C VAL A 412 26.43 17.11 -18.62
N TYR A 413 26.95 16.62 -17.50
CA TYR A 413 28.34 16.78 -17.08
C TYR A 413 29.08 15.45 -17.21
N LYS A 414 30.40 15.54 -17.41
CA LYS A 414 31.26 14.36 -17.49
C LYS A 414 31.38 13.62 -16.16
N THR A 415 31.46 14.38 -15.06
CA THR A 415 31.66 13.87 -13.72
C THR A 415 30.52 14.27 -12.79
N GLU A 416 30.28 13.46 -11.79
CA GLU A 416 29.30 13.73 -10.73
C GLU A 416 29.65 15.00 -9.93
N LYS A 417 30.95 15.23 -9.69
CA LYS A 417 31.42 16.42 -8.99
C LYS A 417 31.05 17.73 -9.70
N GLY A 418 31.27 17.81 -11.02
CA GLY A 418 30.88 18.97 -11.82
C GLY A 418 29.40 19.22 -11.81
N LYS A 419 28.60 18.15 -11.87
CA LYS A 419 27.14 18.21 -11.76
C LYS A 419 26.68 18.82 -10.43
N TRP A 420 27.20 18.33 -9.29
CA TRP A 420 26.79 18.81 -7.97
C TRP A 420 27.16 20.25 -7.74
N GLN A 421 28.33 20.69 -8.23
CA GLN A 421 28.75 22.10 -8.16
C GLN A 421 27.82 23.00 -8.98
N ALA A 422 27.41 22.57 -10.16
CA ALA A 422 26.49 23.29 -11.01
C ALA A 422 25.09 23.41 -10.38
N ILE A 423 24.58 22.36 -9.76
CA ILE A 423 23.30 22.35 -9.03
C ILE A 423 23.37 23.37 -7.87
N ALA A 424 24.44 23.34 -7.09
CA ALA A 424 24.62 24.27 -5.98
C ALA A 424 24.68 25.74 -6.44
N ASN A 425 25.33 25.99 -7.56
CA ASN A 425 25.40 27.34 -8.15
C ASN A 425 24.04 27.83 -8.67
N GLU A 426 23.26 26.95 -9.34
CA GLU A 426 21.90 27.26 -9.81
C GLU A 426 20.96 27.56 -8.61
N CYS A 427 21.07 26.79 -7.53
CA CYS A 427 20.33 27.07 -6.30
C CYS A 427 20.71 28.45 -5.72
N ALA A 428 21.99 28.80 -5.72
CA ALA A 428 22.48 30.10 -5.24
C ALA A 428 21.96 31.27 -6.09
N GLU A 429 21.98 31.13 -7.40
CA GLU A 429 21.45 32.14 -8.32
C GLU A 429 19.96 32.37 -8.12
N MET A 430 19.16 31.31 -8.04
CA MET A 430 17.73 31.40 -7.85
C MET A 430 17.36 31.96 -6.47
N HIS A 431 18.08 31.56 -5.43
CA HIS A 431 17.91 32.08 -4.09
C HIS A 431 18.19 33.63 -4.08
N THR A 432 19.28 34.06 -4.71
CA THR A 432 19.66 35.49 -4.80
C THR A 432 18.62 36.25 -5.61
N ALA A 433 18.09 35.67 -6.67
CA ALA A 433 16.99 36.26 -7.45
C ALA A 433 15.66 36.32 -6.70
N GLY A 434 15.55 35.61 -5.57
CA GLY A 434 14.31 35.50 -4.77
C GLY A 434 13.30 34.47 -5.28
N ARG A 435 13.69 33.62 -6.23
CA ARG A 435 12.82 32.53 -6.72
C ARG A 435 12.88 31.33 -5.79
N PRO A 436 11.74 30.71 -5.47
CA PRO A 436 11.73 29.44 -4.77
C PRO A 436 12.29 28.32 -5.65
N VAL A 437 13.07 27.43 -5.04
CA VAL A 437 13.70 26.27 -5.69
C VAL A 437 13.33 24.99 -4.98
N LEU A 438 12.92 23.99 -5.76
CA LEU A 438 12.74 22.62 -5.31
C LEU A 438 13.76 21.72 -6.02
N VAL A 439 14.62 21.07 -5.25
CA VAL A 439 15.59 20.12 -5.80
C VAL A 439 15.16 18.69 -5.49
N GLY A 440 14.89 17.91 -6.53
CA GLY A 440 14.56 16.48 -6.44
C GLY A 440 15.83 15.62 -6.50
N THR A 441 16.06 14.79 -5.47
CA THR A 441 17.17 13.83 -5.39
C THR A 441 16.66 12.41 -5.37
N THR A 442 17.47 11.45 -5.79
CA THR A 442 17.09 10.03 -5.91
C THR A 442 17.37 9.21 -4.64
N SER A 443 18.18 9.72 -3.73
CA SER A 443 18.50 9.02 -2.47
C SER A 443 18.68 9.98 -1.31
N VAL A 444 18.60 9.45 -0.09
CA VAL A 444 18.87 10.17 1.16
C VAL A 444 20.31 10.69 1.17
N GLU A 445 21.27 9.85 0.78
CA GLU A 445 22.69 10.20 0.71
C GLU A 445 22.94 11.41 -0.19
N LYS A 446 22.37 11.41 -1.40
CA LYS A 446 22.49 12.53 -2.37
C LYS A 446 21.83 13.80 -1.85
N SER A 447 20.73 13.68 -1.13
CA SER A 447 20.07 14.82 -0.51
C SER A 447 20.95 15.48 0.57
N GLU A 448 21.64 14.65 1.36
CA GLU A 448 22.57 15.13 2.39
C GLU A 448 23.86 15.71 1.80
N LEU A 449 24.35 15.11 0.70
CA LEU A 449 25.49 15.64 -0.03
C LEU A 449 25.21 17.08 -0.49
N LEU A 450 24.07 17.31 -1.15
CA LEU A 450 23.68 18.63 -1.61
C LEU A 450 23.45 19.59 -0.43
N SER A 451 22.84 19.12 0.65
CA SER A 451 22.65 19.91 1.87
C SER A 451 23.98 20.41 2.43
N ARG A 452 25.02 19.57 2.47
CA ARG A 452 26.38 19.96 2.89
C ARG A 452 26.99 20.98 1.96
N LEU A 453 26.83 20.84 0.64
CA LEU A 453 27.33 21.80 -0.35
C LEU A 453 26.66 23.17 -0.20
N LEU A 454 25.34 23.21 -0.05
CA LEU A 454 24.60 24.47 0.15
C LEU A 454 24.95 25.12 1.50
N ALA A 455 25.20 24.34 2.56
CA ALA A 455 25.69 24.86 3.84
C ALA A 455 27.08 25.52 3.71
N GLN A 456 27.99 24.92 2.93
CA GLN A 456 29.30 25.53 2.64
C GLN A 456 29.17 26.87 1.91
N LEU A 457 28.20 26.99 1.01
CA LEU A 457 27.88 28.25 0.30
C LEU A 457 27.03 29.20 1.16
N LYS A 458 26.71 28.85 2.39
CA LYS A 458 25.85 29.61 3.33
C LYS A 458 24.46 29.92 2.78
N ILE A 459 23.90 29.00 1.99
CA ILE A 459 22.54 29.11 1.47
C ILE A 459 21.59 28.46 2.45
N PRO A 460 20.61 29.19 3.01
CA PRO A 460 19.58 28.59 3.85
C PRO A 460 18.71 27.65 3.03
N HIS A 461 18.50 26.45 3.51
CA HIS A 461 17.72 25.45 2.83
C HIS A 461 17.00 24.53 3.82
N GLN A 462 15.96 23.87 3.35
CA GLN A 462 15.23 22.83 4.07
C GLN A 462 15.50 21.48 3.42
N LEU A 463 15.65 20.44 4.24
CA LEU A 463 15.91 19.08 3.80
C LEU A 463 14.72 18.19 4.13
N LEU A 464 14.17 17.54 3.11
CA LEU A 464 13.05 16.61 3.19
C LEU A 464 13.45 15.25 2.64
N ASN A 465 13.73 14.30 3.54
CA ASN A 465 14.12 12.94 3.20
C ASN A 465 13.48 11.93 4.16
N ALA A 466 13.73 10.65 3.93
CA ALA A 466 13.14 9.56 4.68
C ALA A 466 13.63 9.40 6.13
N LYS A 467 14.56 10.24 6.60
CA LYS A 467 15.00 10.18 7.99
C LYS A 467 13.90 10.67 8.94
N PRO A 468 13.71 10.03 10.11
CA PRO A 468 12.63 10.34 11.04
C PRO A 468 12.50 11.81 11.38
N GLU A 469 13.62 12.48 11.61
CA GLU A 469 13.69 13.91 11.95
C GLU A 469 13.05 14.81 10.88
N ASN A 470 13.13 14.41 9.62
CA ASN A 470 12.61 15.15 8.47
C ASN A 470 11.17 14.76 8.13
N VAL A 471 10.80 13.50 8.33
CA VAL A 471 9.44 13.01 8.08
C VAL A 471 8.43 13.70 9.00
N GLU A 472 8.76 13.89 10.28
CA GLU A 472 7.89 14.59 11.22
C GLU A 472 7.63 16.05 10.83
N ARG A 473 8.56 16.65 10.10
CA ARG A 473 8.48 18.04 9.63
C ARG A 473 8.07 18.18 8.16
N GLU A 474 7.71 17.09 7.48
CA GLU A 474 7.40 17.10 6.04
C GLU A 474 6.38 18.18 5.69
N SER A 475 5.27 18.21 6.41
CA SER A 475 4.18 19.16 6.14
C SER A 475 4.58 20.62 6.37
N GLU A 476 5.42 20.87 7.37
CA GLU A 476 5.95 22.21 7.67
C GLU A 476 6.84 22.71 6.53
N ILE A 477 7.73 21.83 6.05
CA ILE A 477 8.68 22.16 4.98
C ILE A 477 7.95 22.41 3.67
N VAL A 478 6.98 21.57 3.32
CA VAL A 478 6.21 21.71 2.07
C VAL A 478 5.36 22.97 2.08
N ALA A 479 4.79 23.35 3.22
CA ALA A 479 4.00 24.57 3.34
C ALA A 479 4.83 25.84 3.03
N GLN A 480 6.12 25.83 3.24
CA GLN A 480 7.05 26.94 3.01
C GLN A 480 7.79 26.86 1.67
N ALA A 481 7.75 25.74 0.99
CA ALA A 481 8.55 25.51 -0.22
C ALA A 481 8.26 26.49 -1.37
N GLY A 482 7.10 27.15 -1.37
CA GLY A 482 6.71 28.18 -2.35
C GLY A 482 7.04 29.61 -1.95
N GLY A 483 7.65 29.83 -0.77
CA GLY A 483 8.01 31.15 -0.28
C GLY A 483 9.15 31.78 -1.07
N LYS A 484 9.27 33.13 -1.04
CA LYS A 484 10.30 33.86 -1.77
C LYS A 484 11.71 33.42 -1.39
N GLY A 485 12.51 33.01 -2.36
CA GLY A 485 13.91 32.62 -2.18
C GLY A 485 14.14 31.36 -1.36
N THR A 486 13.11 30.57 -1.05
CA THR A 486 13.26 29.29 -0.33
C THR A 486 13.97 28.26 -1.20
N VAL A 487 14.84 27.45 -0.59
CA VAL A 487 15.48 26.29 -1.22
C VAL A 487 15.08 25.07 -0.46
N THR A 488 14.43 24.12 -1.13
CA THR A 488 13.96 22.87 -0.54
C THR A 488 14.59 21.70 -1.30
N ILE A 489 15.29 20.83 -0.59
CA ILE A 489 15.83 19.58 -1.12
C ILE A 489 14.85 18.47 -0.70
N ALA A 490 14.33 17.72 -1.67
CA ALA A 490 13.43 16.62 -1.41
C ALA A 490 13.95 15.33 -2.08
N THR A 491 13.92 14.22 -1.36
CA THR A 491 14.09 12.91 -1.99
C THR A 491 12.86 12.58 -2.82
N ASN A 492 13.01 11.59 -3.69
CA ASN A 492 11.95 11.11 -4.53
C ASN A 492 10.63 11.02 -3.76
N MET A 493 9.62 11.72 -4.26
CA MET A 493 8.25 11.65 -3.77
C MET A 493 7.98 12.19 -2.36
N ALA A 494 8.97 12.64 -1.61
CA ALA A 494 8.69 13.38 -0.39
C ALA A 494 7.82 14.61 -0.72
N GLY A 495 6.74 14.79 0.00
CA GLY A 495 5.71 15.80 -0.32
C GLY A 495 4.83 15.47 -1.53
N ARG A 496 4.84 14.24 -2.07
CA ARG A 496 3.90 13.82 -3.13
C ARG A 496 2.46 13.94 -2.64
N GLY A 497 1.56 14.35 -3.53
CA GLY A 497 0.16 14.59 -3.19
C GLY A 497 -0.10 15.88 -2.43
N THR A 498 0.95 16.63 -2.03
CA THR A 498 0.83 17.94 -1.38
C THR A 498 1.18 19.04 -2.36
N ASP A 499 0.34 20.05 -2.45
CA ASP A 499 0.56 21.18 -3.33
C ASP A 499 1.53 22.19 -2.71
N ILE A 500 2.48 22.68 -3.53
CA ILE A 500 3.33 23.81 -3.18
C ILE A 500 2.61 25.08 -3.62
N ILE A 501 2.18 25.87 -2.65
CA ILE A 501 1.49 27.14 -2.89
C ILE A 501 2.54 28.24 -2.95
N LEU A 502 2.59 28.97 -4.06
CA LEU A 502 3.51 30.12 -4.21
C LEU A 502 3.17 31.20 -3.17
N GLY A 503 4.18 31.75 -2.52
CA GLY A 503 4.00 32.70 -1.43
C GLY A 503 3.82 32.08 -0.04
N GLY A 504 3.59 30.77 0.03
CA GLY A 504 3.36 30.00 1.28
C GLY A 504 1.90 29.67 1.53
N ASN A 505 1.65 28.74 2.46
CA ASN A 505 0.32 28.23 2.81
C ASN A 505 -0.17 28.81 4.14
N ALA A 506 -0.96 29.89 4.07
CA ALA A 506 -1.48 30.60 5.24
C ALA A 506 -2.39 29.71 6.13
N GLU A 507 -3.19 28.83 5.55
CA GLU A 507 -4.09 27.93 6.31
C GLU A 507 -3.28 26.94 7.14
N TYR A 508 -2.25 26.36 6.53
CA TYR A 508 -1.40 25.41 7.23
C TYR A 508 -0.56 26.09 8.33
N MET A 509 -0.03 27.28 8.04
CA MET A 509 0.71 28.08 9.02
C MET A 509 -0.16 28.45 10.24
N ALA A 510 -1.42 28.82 10.00
CA ALA A 510 -2.36 29.10 11.07
C ALA A 510 -2.64 27.86 11.94
N ARG A 511 -2.77 26.68 11.30
CA ARG A 511 -2.91 25.41 12.00
C ARG A 511 -1.68 25.06 12.84
N LEU A 512 -0.48 25.24 12.28
CA LEU A 512 0.78 25.06 13.01
C LEU A 512 0.89 26.00 14.20
N LYS A 513 0.49 27.25 14.04
CA LYS A 513 0.52 28.24 15.13
C LYS A 513 -0.42 27.87 16.26
N LEU A 514 -1.59 27.39 15.91
CA LEU A 514 -2.56 26.91 16.90
C LEU A 514 -2.01 25.68 17.66
N ARG A 515 -1.40 24.73 16.93
CA ARG A 515 -0.76 23.54 17.54
C ARG A 515 0.38 23.91 18.48
N GLU A 516 1.25 24.85 18.08
CA GLU A 516 2.38 25.30 18.89
C GLU A 516 1.97 25.78 20.30
N TYR A 517 0.81 26.42 20.42
CA TYR A 517 0.28 26.93 21.69
C TYR A 517 -0.58 25.91 22.42
N LEU A 518 -1.35 25.08 21.73
CA LEU A 518 -2.32 24.17 22.29
C LEU A 518 -1.71 22.84 22.77
N MET A 519 -0.89 22.20 21.91
CA MET A 519 -0.35 20.87 22.16
C MET A 519 0.42 20.72 23.47
N PRO A 520 1.35 21.63 23.84
CA PRO A 520 2.11 21.51 25.09
C PRO A 520 1.25 21.57 26.34
N ARG A 521 0.04 22.12 26.23
CA ARG A 521 -0.86 22.38 27.34
C ARG A 521 -1.90 21.28 27.52
N VAL A 522 -2.32 20.60 26.46
CA VAL A 522 -3.46 19.68 26.47
C VAL A 522 -3.06 18.22 26.26
N VAL A 523 -1.95 17.96 25.58
CA VAL A 523 -1.50 16.60 25.24
C VAL A 523 -0.82 15.95 26.45
N LYS A 524 -1.20 14.69 26.73
CA LYS A 524 -0.54 13.86 27.74
C LYS A 524 0.95 13.72 27.41
N PRO A 525 1.87 13.83 28.39
CA PRO A 525 3.21 13.33 28.16
C PRO A 525 3.11 11.84 27.84
N GLU A 526 3.87 11.38 26.82
CA GLU A 526 3.97 9.95 26.55
C GLU A 526 4.45 9.25 27.83
N GLU A 527 3.53 8.70 28.58
CA GLU A 527 3.82 7.59 29.46
C GLU A 527 4.16 6.44 28.53
N ASP A 528 5.25 5.76 28.85
CA ASP A 528 5.66 4.50 28.24
C ASP A 528 4.48 3.53 28.34
N ASP A 529 3.46 3.70 27.48
CA ASP A 529 2.43 2.73 27.26
C ASP A 529 3.12 1.53 26.65
N GLY A 530 3.57 0.66 27.54
CA GLY A 530 4.06 -0.68 27.25
C GLY A 530 2.99 -1.48 26.51
N MET A 531 2.54 -1.01 25.37
CA MET A 531 1.85 -1.79 24.35
C MET A 531 2.84 -2.52 23.46
N SER A 532 3.82 -3.12 24.06
CA SER A 532 4.34 -4.40 23.66
C SER A 532 3.36 -5.46 24.21
N MET A 533 2.19 -5.51 23.66
CA MET A 533 1.29 -6.64 23.85
C MET A 533 1.83 -7.80 23.02
N MET A 534 2.78 -8.49 23.60
CA MET A 534 3.08 -9.93 23.63
C MET A 534 4.46 -10.13 24.25
N ARG A 535 4.61 -9.78 25.49
CA ARG A 535 5.61 -10.44 26.34
C ARG A 535 4.97 -11.71 26.90
N VAL A 536 5.31 -12.82 26.25
CA VAL A 536 5.28 -14.12 26.87
C VAL A 536 6.01 -14.03 28.22
N GLN A 537 5.29 -14.34 29.30
CA GLN A 537 5.84 -14.46 30.64
C GLN A 537 7.00 -15.48 30.64
N GLY A 538 8.16 -15.06 31.02
CA GLY A 538 9.23 -15.96 31.40
C GLY A 538 10.63 -15.58 30.91
N ALA A 539 11.22 -14.52 31.43
CA ALA A 539 12.67 -14.42 31.52
C ALA A 539 13.08 -13.59 32.75
N LYS A 540 13.84 -14.24 33.60
CA LYS A 540 14.36 -13.71 34.87
C LYS A 540 15.25 -12.47 34.61
N LYS A 541 15.03 -11.44 35.45
CA LYS A 541 15.94 -10.32 35.64
C LYS A 541 17.35 -10.80 35.95
N GLN A 542 18.33 -10.39 35.17
CA GLN A 542 19.71 -10.26 35.63
C GLN A 542 20.14 -8.81 35.48
N ASN A 543 20.51 -8.24 36.62
CA ASN A 543 21.10 -6.91 36.76
C ASN A 543 22.46 -6.83 36.06
N SER A 544 22.63 -5.83 35.20
CA SER A 544 23.94 -5.20 35.08
C SER A 544 23.75 -3.69 34.88
N ALA A 545 24.34 -2.99 35.82
CA ALA A 545 24.33 -1.54 35.90
C ALA A 545 25.41 -0.93 35.00
N LYS A 546 25.14 0.30 34.58
CA LYS A 546 26.02 1.37 34.08
C LYS A 546 26.24 1.46 32.57
N GLY A 547 25.67 2.50 32.03
CA GLY A 547 26.04 3.12 30.77
C GLY A 547 25.14 4.30 30.46
N PHE A 548 25.61 5.49 30.66
CA PHE A 548 25.22 6.81 30.12
C PHE A 548 23.74 7.00 29.69
N GLY A 549 23.05 7.84 30.45
CA GLY A 549 21.71 8.33 30.12
C GLY A 549 21.72 9.16 28.82
N GLU A 550 21.22 8.62 27.75
CA GLU A 550 20.63 9.43 26.71
C GLU A 550 19.35 10.06 27.28
N GLN A 551 19.34 11.36 27.40
CA GLN A 551 18.15 12.12 27.71
C GLN A 551 17.15 11.87 26.59
N LYS A 552 16.07 11.11 26.85
CA LYS A 552 14.91 11.03 25.95
C LYS A 552 14.53 12.47 25.58
N LYS A 553 14.66 12.83 24.30
CA LYS A 553 14.22 14.11 23.78
C LYS A 553 12.72 14.21 24.02
N VAL A 554 12.30 15.07 24.95
CA VAL A 554 10.90 15.41 25.14
C VAL A 554 10.40 16.00 23.82
N LYS A 555 9.37 15.41 23.24
CA LYS A 555 8.74 15.90 22.01
C LYS A 555 8.32 17.35 22.23
N THR A 556 8.90 18.26 21.45
CA THR A 556 8.59 19.67 21.54
C THR A 556 7.81 20.06 20.30
N TRP A 557 6.55 20.50 20.45
CA TRP A 557 5.72 21.03 19.36
C TRP A 557 6.11 22.46 18.94
N LYS A 558 7.33 22.93 19.30
CA LYS A 558 7.85 24.23 18.88
C LYS A 558 8.17 24.20 17.40
N VAL A 559 7.56 25.10 16.68
CA VAL A 559 7.80 25.32 15.25
C VAL A 559 8.91 26.36 15.10
N SER A 560 9.78 26.17 14.10
CA SER A 560 10.81 27.19 13.81
C SER A 560 10.15 28.56 13.53
N PRO A 561 10.59 29.65 14.20
CA PRO A 561 10.00 30.97 13.97
C PRO A 561 10.05 31.44 12.51
N GLU A 562 10.99 30.91 11.74
CA GLU A 562 11.20 31.25 10.31
C GLU A 562 10.07 30.76 9.40
N ILE A 563 9.25 29.80 9.90
CA ILE A 563 8.11 29.27 9.15
C ILE A 563 6.99 30.30 9.08
N PHE A 564 6.86 31.13 10.09
CA PHE A 564 5.79 32.13 10.13
C PHE A 564 6.17 33.42 9.42
N PRO A 565 5.31 33.89 8.49
CA PRO A 565 5.64 35.03 7.66
C PRO A 565 5.74 36.33 8.44
N VAL A 566 4.94 36.46 9.48
CA VAL A 566 4.89 37.64 10.36
C VAL A 566 4.57 37.24 11.79
N LYS A 567 4.93 38.08 12.73
CA LYS A 567 4.46 37.95 14.13
C LYS A 567 2.98 38.33 14.17
N LEU A 568 2.20 37.54 14.95
CA LEU A 568 0.79 37.86 15.18
C LEU A 568 0.63 39.21 15.85
N SER A 569 -0.46 39.89 15.55
CA SER A 569 -0.83 41.13 16.24
C SER A 569 -1.01 40.85 17.75
N PRO A 570 -0.70 41.82 18.63
CA PRO A 570 -0.88 41.61 20.09
C PRO A 570 -2.28 41.21 20.47
N GLN A 571 -3.29 41.63 19.71
CA GLN A 571 -4.68 41.30 19.94
C GLN A 571 -4.97 39.83 19.64
N THR A 572 -4.52 39.34 18.48
CA THR A 572 -4.68 37.93 18.04
C THR A 572 -3.90 36.98 18.96
N GLU A 573 -2.68 37.36 19.35
CA GLU A 573 -1.87 36.58 20.31
C GLU A 573 -2.54 36.47 21.68
N LYS A 574 -3.16 37.55 22.17
CA LYS A 574 -3.91 37.56 23.41
C LYS A 574 -5.11 36.63 23.33
N MET A 575 -5.92 36.72 22.25
CA MET A 575 -7.04 35.82 22.00
C MET A 575 -6.61 34.35 21.91
N LEU A 576 -5.48 34.05 21.25
CA LEU A 576 -4.93 32.72 21.16
C LEU A 576 -4.61 32.16 22.56
N LYS A 577 -3.93 32.92 23.42
CA LYS A 577 -3.59 32.53 24.78
C LYS A 577 -4.86 32.31 25.64
N GLU A 578 -5.84 33.17 25.54
CA GLU A 578 -7.13 33.05 26.24
C GLU A 578 -7.91 31.81 25.78
N THR A 579 -7.93 31.53 24.49
CA THR A 579 -8.60 30.37 23.90
C THR A 579 -7.91 29.07 24.34
N VAL A 580 -6.59 29.03 24.35
CA VAL A 580 -5.82 27.87 24.83
C VAL A 580 -6.08 27.65 26.32
N SER A 581 -6.15 28.71 27.13
CA SER A 581 -6.49 28.60 28.56
C SER A 581 -7.89 28.07 28.76
N PHE A 582 -8.86 28.48 27.93
CA PHE A 582 -10.21 27.94 27.94
C PHE A 582 -10.25 26.46 27.56
N ALA A 583 -9.50 26.07 26.53
CA ALA A 583 -9.38 24.65 26.13
C ALA A 583 -8.78 23.79 27.26
N VAL A 584 -7.77 24.30 27.96
CA VAL A 584 -7.20 23.61 29.14
C VAL A 584 -8.21 23.46 30.27
N GLN A 585 -9.05 24.49 30.51
CA GLN A 585 -10.08 24.45 31.52
C GLN A 585 -11.15 23.38 31.21
N GLU A 586 -11.60 23.27 29.97
CA GLU A 586 -12.65 22.34 29.57
C GLU A 586 -12.14 20.90 29.28
N TRP A 587 -10.98 20.76 28.70
CA TRP A 587 -10.43 19.44 28.29
C TRP A 587 -9.46 18.85 29.33
N GLY A 588 -8.97 19.66 30.27
CA GLY A 588 -7.95 19.30 31.25
C GLY A 588 -6.52 19.60 30.77
N GLU A 589 -5.64 19.90 31.74
CA GLU A 589 -4.23 20.12 31.45
C GLU A 589 -3.54 18.78 31.25
N ARG A 590 -2.90 18.62 30.05
CA ARG A 590 -2.20 17.38 29.63
C ARG A 590 -3.06 16.12 29.82
N ALA A 591 -4.33 16.19 29.42
CA ALA A 591 -5.31 15.14 29.66
C ALA A 591 -5.63 14.30 28.44
N LEU A 592 -5.38 14.79 27.22
CA LEU A 592 -5.80 14.15 25.97
C LEU A 592 -4.64 13.48 25.23
N PRO A 593 -4.90 12.37 24.52
CA PRO A 593 -3.96 11.80 23.54
C PRO A 593 -3.67 12.78 22.40
N GLU A 594 -2.47 12.75 21.86
CA GLU A 594 -2.04 13.65 20.78
C GLU A 594 -2.98 13.57 19.55
N LEU A 595 -3.34 12.38 19.12
CA LEU A 595 -4.24 12.17 17.98
C LEU A 595 -5.61 12.82 18.17
N VAL A 596 -6.16 12.77 19.38
CA VAL A 596 -7.45 13.41 19.71
C VAL A 596 -7.36 14.92 19.60
N VAL A 597 -6.23 15.51 20.01
CA VAL A 597 -6.03 16.95 19.89
C VAL A 597 -5.82 17.37 18.45
N GLU A 598 -5.11 16.56 17.65
CA GLU A 598 -4.96 16.78 16.21
C GLU A 598 -6.33 16.79 15.51
N ASP A 599 -7.19 15.84 15.83
CA ASP A 599 -8.55 15.78 15.26
C ASP A 599 -9.36 17.03 15.65
N LYS A 600 -9.24 17.49 16.90
CA LYS A 600 -9.92 18.71 17.36
C LYS A 600 -9.40 19.97 16.67
N VAL A 601 -8.11 20.07 16.40
CA VAL A 601 -7.51 21.16 15.65
C VAL A 601 -7.97 21.12 14.18
N ALA A 602 -8.07 19.93 13.61
CA ALA A 602 -8.61 19.77 12.26
C ALA A 602 -10.05 20.26 12.18
N VAL A 603 -10.91 19.83 13.10
CA VAL A 603 -12.31 20.28 13.19
C VAL A 603 -12.43 21.79 13.43
N ALA A 604 -11.50 22.39 14.18
CA ALA A 604 -11.46 23.84 14.36
C ALA A 604 -11.16 24.59 13.04
N ALA A 605 -10.35 24.02 12.18
CA ALA A 605 -10.06 24.57 10.85
C ALA A 605 -11.22 24.40 9.84
N GLU A 606 -12.22 23.58 10.14
CA GLU A 606 -13.36 23.30 9.29
C GLU A 606 -14.47 24.39 9.39
N LYS A 607 -15.30 24.45 8.34
CA LYS A 607 -16.51 25.31 8.32
C LYS A 607 -17.78 24.61 8.82
N ALA A 608 -17.74 23.30 9.04
CA ALA A 608 -18.90 22.53 9.50
C ALA A 608 -19.42 23.03 10.85
N PRO A 609 -20.74 23.13 11.07
CA PRO A 609 -21.31 23.55 12.34
C PRO A 609 -20.85 22.63 13.49
N THR A 610 -20.45 23.19 14.61
CA THR A 610 -20.07 22.45 15.81
C THR A 610 -20.81 23.03 17.03
N GLN A 611 -21.18 22.15 17.95
CA GLN A 611 -21.77 22.54 19.23
C GLN A 611 -20.72 22.62 20.36
N ASP A 612 -19.49 22.16 20.11
CA ASP A 612 -18.39 22.23 21.09
C ASP A 612 -17.91 23.68 21.22
N PRO A 613 -18.09 24.30 22.41
CA PRO A 613 -17.72 25.70 22.63
C PRO A 613 -16.22 25.95 22.52
N VAL A 614 -15.38 24.93 22.82
CA VAL A 614 -13.92 25.05 22.69
C VAL A 614 -13.53 25.10 21.21
N ILE A 615 -14.12 24.23 20.41
CA ILE A 615 -13.86 24.19 18.96
C ILE A 615 -14.33 25.46 18.28
N GLN A 616 -15.48 26.05 18.72
CA GLN A 616 -15.95 27.32 18.21
C GLN A 616 -14.94 28.46 18.45
N LYS A 617 -14.40 28.57 19.65
CA LYS A 617 -13.38 29.56 19.99
C LYS A 617 -12.07 29.31 19.27
N LEU A 618 -11.64 28.05 19.16
CA LEU A 618 -10.45 27.69 18.39
C LEU A 618 -10.61 28.06 16.92
N ARG A 619 -11.79 27.88 16.35
CA ARG A 619 -12.12 28.28 14.96
C ARG A 619 -12.07 29.77 14.77
N GLU A 620 -12.58 30.56 15.70
CA GLU A 620 -12.51 32.03 15.65
C GLU A 620 -11.07 32.50 15.60
N VAL A 621 -10.24 32.01 16.52
CA VAL A 621 -8.81 32.35 16.56
C VAL A 621 -8.06 31.84 15.33
N TYR A 622 -8.34 30.61 14.89
CA TYR A 622 -7.76 30.06 13.66
C TYR A 622 -8.03 30.99 12.44
N ASN A 623 -9.27 31.44 12.28
CA ASN A 623 -9.63 32.33 11.18
C ASN A 623 -8.95 33.71 11.27
N LEU A 624 -8.74 34.24 12.46
CA LEU A 624 -7.99 35.48 12.65
C LEU A 624 -6.52 35.32 12.28
N ILE A 625 -5.87 34.25 12.75
CA ILE A 625 -4.47 33.94 12.41
C ILE A 625 -4.32 33.73 10.92
N ARG A 626 -5.21 32.96 10.31
CA ARG A 626 -5.22 32.69 8.87
C ARG A 626 -5.30 34.01 8.08
N LYS A 627 -6.23 34.89 8.43
CA LYS A 627 -6.42 36.16 7.73
C LYS A 627 -5.20 37.10 7.85
N GLU A 628 -4.52 37.10 8.98
CA GLU A 628 -3.28 37.86 9.14
C GLU A 628 -2.17 37.31 8.23
N TYR A 629 -2.06 36.01 8.13
CA TYR A 629 -1.06 35.35 7.26
C TYR A 629 -1.42 35.49 5.78
N GLU A 630 -2.69 35.38 5.39
CA GLU A 630 -3.16 35.57 4.01
C GLU A 630 -2.76 36.95 3.48
N GLY A 631 -2.91 38.00 4.27
CA GLY A 631 -2.51 39.35 3.87
C GLY A 631 -1.03 39.53 3.53
N TYR A 632 -0.16 38.64 4.03
CA TYR A 632 1.26 38.58 3.67
C TYR A 632 1.52 37.62 2.51
N THR A 633 0.99 36.40 2.58
CA THR A 633 1.23 35.35 1.58
C THR A 633 0.70 35.74 0.19
N ASP A 634 -0.41 36.46 0.11
CA ASP A 634 -0.96 36.96 -1.16
C ASP A 634 -0.02 37.94 -1.86
N LYS A 635 0.60 38.86 -1.10
CA LYS A 635 1.59 39.80 -1.65
C LYS A 635 2.86 39.10 -2.09
N GLU A 636 3.26 38.06 -1.35
CA GLU A 636 4.44 37.29 -1.67
C GLU A 636 4.19 36.40 -2.89
N HIS A 637 2.97 35.86 -3.03
CA HIS A 637 2.52 35.13 -4.21
C HIS A 637 2.71 35.97 -5.50
N ASP A 638 2.22 37.23 -5.51
CA ASP A 638 2.34 38.10 -6.66
C ASP A 638 3.82 38.40 -6.98
N ASN A 639 4.64 38.56 -5.94
CA ASN A 639 6.08 38.74 -6.10
C ASN A 639 6.74 37.51 -6.74
N VAL A 640 6.46 36.32 -6.24
CA VAL A 640 7.05 35.08 -6.74
C VAL A 640 6.62 34.83 -8.19
N ILE A 641 5.36 35.10 -8.53
CA ILE A 641 4.87 35.01 -9.92
C ILE A 641 5.65 35.97 -10.82
N SER A 642 5.87 37.23 -10.41
CA SER A 642 6.62 38.19 -11.19
C SER A 642 8.08 37.79 -11.43
N LEU A 643 8.66 37.00 -10.52
CA LEU A 643 10.03 36.46 -10.63
C LEU A 643 10.10 35.16 -11.47
N GLY A 644 8.99 34.63 -11.95
CA GLY A 644 8.91 33.44 -12.80
C GLY A 644 8.50 32.16 -12.08
N GLY A 645 7.95 32.26 -10.87
CA GLY A 645 7.40 31.14 -10.12
C GLY A 645 8.44 30.13 -9.61
N LEU A 646 7.99 28.92 -9.28
CA LEU A 646 8.83 27.83 -8.75
C LEU A 646 9.80 27.30 -9.81
N HIS A 647 11.08 27.18 -9.44
CA HIS A 647 12.10 26.50 -10.23
C HIS A 647 12.35 25.10 -9.66
N VAL A 648 12.24 24.08 -10.52
CA VAL A 648 12.43 22.67 -10.14
C VAL A 648 13.70 22.14 -10.77
N ILE A 649 14.58 21.60 -9.95
CA ILE A 649 15.84 20.97 -10.35
C ILE A 649 15.75 19.48 -10.12
N GLY A 650 15.97 18.68 -11.16
CA GLY A 650 16.20 17.25 -11.05
C GLY A 650 17.69 16.96 -11.04
N THR A 651 18.17 16.21 -10.03
CA THR A 651 19.60 15.91 -9.91
C THR A 651 20.02 14.70 -10.73
N GLU A 652 19.05 13.92 -11.19
CA GLU A 652 19.21 12.76 -12.08
C GLU A 652 17.90 12.53 -12.84
N ARG A 653 17.98 11.76 -13.93
CA ARG A 653 16.81 11.12 -14.52
C ARG A 653 16.47 9.86 -13.75
N HIS A 654 15.18 9.68 -13.49
CA HIS A 654 14.69 8.51 -12.83
C HIS A 654 14.58 7.33 -13.81
N GLU A 655 14.39 6.15 -13.28
CA GLU A 655 14.19 4.93 -14.06
C GLU A 655 12.94 4.99 -14.94
N SER A 656 11.97 5.80 -14.59
CA SER A 656 10.73 6.04 -15.35
C SER A 656 10.55 7.52 -15.69
N ARG A 657 10.20 7.79 -16.96
CA ARG A 657 9.83 9.13 -17.45
C ARG A 657 8.65 9.72 -16.68
N ARG A 658 7.79 8.86 -16.17
CA ARG A 658 6.63 9.21 -15.36
C ARG A 658 7.06 9.96 -14.08
N ILE A 659 8.07 9.47 -13.38
CA ILE A 659 8.60 10.10 -12.16
C ILE A 659 9.22 11.45 -12.48
N ASP A 660 9.96 11.57 -13.57
CA ASP A 660 10.48 12.85 -14.04
C ASP A 660 9.36 13.86 -14.31
N ASN A 661 8.27 13.42 -14.94
CA ASN A 661 7.10 14.26 -15.19
C ASN A 661 6.37 14.67 -13.91
N GLN A 662 6.35 13.81 -12.90
CA GLN A 662 5.79 14.15 -11.59
C GLN A 662 6.62 15.22 -10.90
N LEU A 663 7.94 15.12 -10.96
CA LEU A 663 8.84 16.15 -10.42
C LEU A 663 8.63 17.48 -11.14
N ARG A 664 8.62 17.47 -12.48
CA ARG A 664 8.31 18.68 -13.29
C ARG A 664 6.95 19.27 -12.97
N GLY A 665 5.96 18.42 -12.70
CA GLY A 665 4.58 18.80 -12.37
C GLY A 665 4.43 19.55 -11.04
N ARG A 666 5.52 19.70 -10.26
CA ARG A 666 5.52 20.55 -9.06
C ARG A 666 5.44 22.03 -9.39
N ALA A 667 5.95 22.46 -10.57
CA ALA A 667 5.92 23.82 -11.05
C ALA A 667 4.83 24.04 -12.11
N GLY A 668 4.40 25.29 -12.29
CA GLY A 668 3.49 25.70 -13.36
C GLY A 668 2.05 25.21 -13.16
N ARG A 669 1.51 25.30 -11.95
CA ARG A 669 0.16 24.86 -11.60
C ARG A 669 -0.86 25.96 -11.87
N GLN A 670 -2.08 25.60 -12.30
CA GLN A 670 -3.21 26.50 -12.56
C GLN A 670 -2.84 27.71 -13.46
N GLY A 671 -1.88 27.50 -14.37
CA GLY A 671 -1.41 28.57 -15.27
C GLY A 671 -0.31 29.47 -14.70
N ASP A 672 0.15 29.22 -13.49
CA ASP A 672 1.28 29.95 -12.90
C ASP A 672 2.57 29.71 -13.71
N PRO A 673 3.47 30.68 -13.76
CA PRO A 673 4.78 30.49 -14.34
C PRO A 673 5.63 29.55 -13.50
N GLY A 674 6.61 28.93 -14.14
CA GLY A 674 7.54 28.02 -13.48
C GLY A 674 8.59 27.55 -14.46
N SER A 675 9.65 26.93 -13.98
CA SER A 675 10.66 26.33 -14.86
C SER A 675 11.21 25.04 -14.25
N THR A 676 11.68 24.15 -15.13
CA THR A 676 12.28 22.87 -14.70
C THR A 676 13.58 22.63 -15.47
N ARG A 677 14.57 22.03 -14.83
CA ARG A 677 15.83 21.61 -15.44
C ARG A 677 16.37 20.34 -14.77
N PHE A 678 16.92 19.43 -15.57
CA PHE A 678 17.64 18.27 -15.07
C PHE A 678 19.14 18.42 -15.28
N PHE A 679 19.89 18.10 -14.22
CA PHE A 679 21.35 18.05 -14.21
C PHE A 679 21.79 16.59 -14.13
N LEU A 680 22.57 16.15 -15.09
CA LEU A 680 22.94 14.75 -15.29
C LEU A 680 24.46 14.60 -15.33
N SER A 681 24.94 13.41 -14.99
CA SER A 681 26.33 13.02 -15.17
C SER A 681 26.43 11.65 -15.82
N LEU A 682 27.57 11.36 -16.44
CA LEU A 682 27.82 10.02 -16.99
C LEU A 682 27.92 8.93 -15.91
N ASP A 683 28.23 9.35 -14.69
CA ASP A 683 28.34 8.46 -13.53
C ASP A 683 26.97 8.11 -12.93
N ASP A 684 25.89 8.80 -13.36
CA ASP A 684 24.54 8.50 -12.89
C ASP A 684 24.13 7.08 -13.28
N ASN A 685 23.47 6.36 -12.36
CA ASN A 685 23.15 4.94 -12.51
C ASN A 685 22.44 4.60 -13.83
N LEU A 686 21.47 5.43 -14.24
CA LEU A 686 20.74 5.22 -15.48
C LEU A 686 21.66 5.23 -16.71
N LEU A 687 22.61 6.17 -16.76
CA LEU A 687 23.55 6.30 -17.86
C LEU A 687 24.63 5.23 -17.79
N ARG A 688 25.14 4.93 -16.62
CA ARG A 688 26.18 3.91 -16.39
C ARG A 688 25.68 2.51 -16.77
N ILE A 689 24.48 2.14 -16.34
CA ILE A 689 23.96 0.77 -16.49
C ILE A 689 23.30 0.54 -17.85
N PHE A 690 22.53 1.49 -18.35
CA PHE A 690 21.66 1.31 -19.51
C PHE A 690 22.05 2.14 -20.75
N GLY A 691 22.91 3.15 -20.62
CA GLY A 691 23.28 4.09 -21.69
C GLY A 691 24.77 4.15 -22.03
N GLY A 692 25.63 3.51 -21.23
CA GLY A 692 27.07 3.74 -21.07
C GLY A 692 27.90 3.92 -22.33
N ASP A 693 27.96 2.94 -23.20
CA ASP A 693 28.97 2.94 -24.29
C ASP A 693 28.70 3.95 -25.40
N ARG A 694 27.43 4.19 -25.73
CA ARG A 694 27.06 5.15 -26.78
C ARG A 694 27.24 6.59 -26.36
N VAL A 695 26.86 6.90 -25.11
CA VAL A 695 26.95 8.27 -24.56
C VAL A 695 28.40 8.60 -24.24
N ALA A 696 29.14 7.68 -23.64
CA ALA A 696 30.57 7.82 -23.38
C ALA A 696 31.38 8.02 -24.67
N GLY A 697 31.06 7.27 -25.70
CA GLY A 697 31.68 7.42 -27.03
C GLY A 697 31.37 8.78 -27.68
N MET A 698 30.16 9.27 -27.54
CA MET A 698 29.81 10.64 -28.00
C MET A 698 30.55 11.72 -27.23
N MET A 699 30.70 11.60 -25.90
CA MET A 699 31.39 12.57 -25.06
C MET A 699 32.90 12.64 -25.34
N GLN A 700 33.53 11.49 -25.59
CA GLN A 700 34.93 11.45 -26.04
C GLN A 700 35.11 12.12 -27.41
N ALA A 701 34.15 11.97 -28.31
CA ALA A 701 34.22 12.60 -29.64
C ALA A 701 34.05 14.14 -29.60
N PHE A 702 33.41 14.68 -28.54
CA PHE A 702 33.20 16.13 -28.36
C PHE A 702 34.33 16.82 -27.59
N GLY A 703 35.33 16.13 -27.06
CA GLY A 703 36.48 16.70 -26.35
C GLY A 703 36.14 17.57 -25.15
N VAL A 704 35.12 17.18 -24.39
CA VAL A 704 34.54 17.98 -23.30
C VAL A 704 35.42 17.95 -22.05
N GLU A 705 35.70 19.14 -21.48
CA GLU A 705 36.35 19.30 -20.17
C GLU A 705 35.41 18.87 -19.03
N GLU A 706 35.95 18.53 -17.85
CA GLU A 706 35.17 17.98 -16.72
C GLU A 706 34.03 18.89 -16.24
N ASP A 707 34.18 20.19 -16.31
CA ASP A 707 33.23 21.19 -15.80
C ASP A 707 32.35 21.81 -16.90
N MET A 708 32.49 21.37 -18.14
CA MET A 708 31.71 21.90 -19.26
C MET A 708 30.38 21.20 -19.42
N PRO A 709 29.25 21.93 -19.35
CA PRO A 709 27.93 21.37 -19.59
C PRO A 709 27.70 21.11 -21.08
N ILE A 710 27.06 20.00 -21.40
CA ILE A 710 26.57 19.71 -22.75
C ILE A 710 25.06 19.80 -22.77
N GLU A 711 24.52 20.68 -23.56
CA GLU A 711 23.10 20.73 -23.92
C GLU A 711 22.91 20.18 -25.33
N SER A 712 22.34 19.01 -25.46
CA SER A 712 22.11 18.38 -26.76
C SER A 712 20.78 17.60 -26.79
N GLY A 713 19.95 17.95 -27.76
CA GLY A 713 18.70 17.23 -27.99
C GLY A 713 18.90 15.77 -28.43
N LEU A 714 20.10 15.41 -28.90
CA LEU A 714 20.45 14.01 -29.20
C LEU A 714 20.68 13.21 -27.91
N LEU A 715 21.32 13.81 -26.90
CA LEU A 715 21.53 13.20 -25.60
C LEU A 715 20.19 12.97 -24.88
N THR A 716 19.31 13.96 -24.89
CA THR A 716 17.97 13.83 -24.31
C THR A 716 17.18 12.65 -24.94
N ARG A 717 17.23 12.50 -26.27
CA ARG A 717 16.58 11.36 -26.94
C ARG A 717 17.23 10.02 -26.60
N SER A 718 18.55 9.97 -26.43
CA SER A 718 19.26 8.75 -26.04
C SER A 718 18.87 8.34 -24.61
N LEU A 719 18.77 9.30 -23.70
CA LEU A 719 18.31 9.10 -22.33
C LEU A 719 16.85 8.59 -22.27
N GLU A 720 15.96 9.20 -23.04
CA GLU A 720 14.58 8.72 -23.15
C GLU A 720 14.51 7.28 -23.69
N GLY A 721 15.40 6.93 -24.60
CA GLY A 721 15.56 5.55 -25.10
C GLY A 721 16.03 4.59 -24.03
N ALA A 722 16.97 5.00 -23.18
CA ALA A 722 17.45 4.22 -22.04
C ALA A 722 16.33 4.04 -21.00
N GLN A 723 15.65 5.11 -20.61
CA GLN A 723 14.50 5.02 -19.70
C GLN A 723 13.41 4.08 -20.20
N LYS A 724 13.10 4.13 -21.50
CA LYS A 724 12.10 3.23 -22.09
C LYS A 724 12.50 1.76 -21.98
N LYS A 725 13.80 1.42 -22.12
CA LYS A 725 14.28 0.05 -21.89
C LYS A 725 14.11 -0.38 -20.44
N VAL A 726 14.41 0.50 -19.50
CA VAL A 726 14.24 0.25 -18.06
C VAL A 726 12.76 0.08 -17.71
N GLU A 727 11.91 0.96 -18.22
CA GLU A 727 10.45 0.86 -18.05
C GLU A 727 9.93 -0.49 -18.56
N THR A 728 10.39 -0.94 -19.74
CA THR A 728 10.01 -2.24 -20.31
C THR A 728 10.49 -3.39 -19.41
N TYR A 729 11.73 -3.34 -18.93
CA TYR A 729 12.29 -4.37 -18.06
C TYR A 729 11.46 -4.51 -16.76
N TYR A 730 11.14 -3.41 -16.10
CA TYR A 730 10.32 -3.46 -14.89
C TYR A 730 8.87 -3.85 -15.16
N TYR A 731 8.33 -3.47 -16.32
CA TYR A 731 7.01 -3.96 -16.75
C TYR A 731 7.01 -5.48 -16.88
N ASP A 732 8.01 -6.05 -17.53
CA ASP A 732 8.12 -7.50 -17.71
C ASP A 732 8.26 -8.22 -16.36
N MET A 733 9.02 -7.65 -15.40
CA MET A 733 9.10 -8.18 -14.04
C MET A 733 7.73 -8.16 -13.33
N ARG A 734 7.03 -7.04 -13.37
CA ARG A 734 5.69 -6.94 -12.73
C ARG A 734 4.69 -7.87 -13.39
N LYS A 735 4.75 -7.99 -14.71
CA LYS A 735 3.93 -8.92 -15.48
C LYS A 735 4.20 -10.36 -15.06
N GLN A 736 5.45 -10.75 -14.92
CA GLN A 736 5.83 -12.08 -14.45
C GLN A 736 5.31 -12.34 -13.03
N VAL A 737 5.49 -11.40 -12.11
CA VAL A 737 4.95 -11.52 -10.74
C VAL A 737 3.43 -11.71 -10.78
N PHE A 738 2.73 -10.95 -11.60
CA PHE A 738 1.28 -11.06 -11.77
C PHE A 738 0.86 -12.41 -12.35
N GLU A 739 1.53 -12.88 -13.42
CA GLU A 739 1.20 -14.15 -14.08
C GLU A 739 1.38 -15.36 -13.16
N TYR A 740 2.42 -15.36 -12.31
CA TYR A 740 2.62 -16.40 -11.30
C TYR A 740 1.59 -16.29 -10.16
N ASP A 741 1.31 -15.09 -9.67
CA ASP A 741 0.31 -14.90 -8.61
C ASP A 741 -1.12 -15.12 -9.12
N GLU A 742 -1.40 -14.97 -10.41
CA GLU A 742 -2.72 -15.29 -10.98
C GLU A 742 -3.09 -16.76 -10.79
N VAL A 743 -2.11 -17.67 -10.88
CA VAL A 743 -2.31 -19.09 -10.57
C VAL A 743 -2.72 -19.25 -9.11
N MET A 744 -1.96 -18.63 -8.21
CA MET A 744 -2.28 -18.61 -6.79
C MET A 744 -3.61 -17.93 -6.50
N ASN A 745 -3.94 -16.88 -7.23
CA ASN A 745 -5.16 -16.12 -7.01
C ASN A 745 -6.43 -16.93 -7.33
N ASN A 746 -6.39 -17.77 -8.35
CA ASN A 746 -7.51 -18.68 -8.65
C ASN A 746 -7.73 -19.67 -7.52
N GLN A 747 -6.66 -20.22 -6.96
CA GLN A 747 -6.71 -21.12 -5.80
C GLN A 747 -7.15 -20.36 -4.53
N ARG A 748 -6.62 -19.16 -4.30
CA ARG A 748 -6.98 -18.28 -3.19
C ARG A 748 -8.46 -17.94 -3.18
N ARG A 749 -9.02 -17.57 -4.34
CA ARG A 749 -10.46 -17.30 -4.47
C ARG A 749 -11.32 -18.49 -4.09
N ALA A 750 -10.94 -19.69 -4.53
CA ALA A 750 -11.67 -20.91 -4.20
C ALA A 750 -11.63 -21.20 -2.70
N ILE A 751 -10.43 -21.18 -2.10
CA ILE A 751 -10.27 -21.50 -0.68
C ILE A 751 -10.87 -20.43 0.24
N TYR A 752 -10.74 -19.14 -0.10
CA TYR A 752 -11.32 -18.05 0.69
C TYR A 752 -12.84 -18.00 0.60
N ALA A 753 -13.41 -18.34 -0.56
CA ALA A 753 -14.87 -18.48 -0.69
C ALA A 753 -15.41 -19.62 0.18
N GLU A 754 -14.73 -20.76 0.16
CA GLU A 754 -15.08 -21.91 1.02
C GLU A 754 -14.95 -21.56 2.50
N ARG A 755 -13.83 -20.94 2.89
CA ARG A 755 -13.58 -20.50 4.25
C ARG A 755 -14.64 -19.50 4.73
N ARG A 756 -15.05 -18.58 3.87
CA ARG A 756 -16.08 -17.59 4.19
C ARG A 756 -17.44 -18.25 4.42
N ARG A 757 -17.82 -19.20 3.58
CA ARG A 757 -19.05 -19.97 3.74
C ARG A 757 -19.09 -20.70 5.07
N VAL A 758 -17.97 -21.32 5.46
CA VAL A 758 -17.82 -22.00 6.75
C VAL A 758 -17.91 -21.03 7.92
N LEU A 759 -17.25 -19.88 7.82
CA LEU A 759 -17.25 -18.83 8.84
C LEU A 759 -18.67 -18.28 9.07
N GLU A 760 -19.47 -18.14 8.02
CA GLU A 760 -20.88 -17.74 8.08
C GLU A 760 -21.80 -18.84 8.63
N GLY A 761 -21.30 -20.06 8.76
CA GLY A 761 -22.05 -21.19 9.32
C GLY A 761 -23.11 -21.76 8.39
N ARG A 762 -22.96 -21.57 7.06
CA ARG A 762 -23.92 -22.05 6.06
C ARG A 762 -23.67 -23.52 5.75
N ASP A 763 -24.72 -24.35 5.88
CA ASP A 763 -24.76 -25.73 5.43
C ASP A 763 -23.60 -26.62 5.93
N LEU A 764 -23.10 -26.38 7.16
CA LEU A 764 -21.91 -27.05 7.70
C LEU A 764 -22.12 -28.58 7.75
N LYS A 765 -23.28 -29.03 8.22
CA LYS A 765 -23.62 -30.48 8.30
C LYS A 765 -23.51 -31.15 6.94
N GLU A 766 -24.19 -30.61 5.95
CA GLU A 766 -24.20 -31.19 4.59
C GLU A 766 -22.80 -31.14 3.96
N GLN A 767 -22.00 -30.13 4.29
CA GLN A 767 -20.62 -30.06 3.84
C GLN A 767 -19.75 -31.18 4.42
N VAL A 768 -19.85 -31.45 5.71
CA VAL A 768 -19.07 -32.52 6.35
C VAL A 768 -19.56 -33.91 5.86
N ILE A 769 -20.85 -34.08 5.69
CA ILE A 769 -21.42 -35.33 5.12
C ILE A 769 -20.88 -35.52 3.71
N LYS A 770 -20.90 -34.50 2.86
CA LYS A 770 -20.33 -34.57 1.52
C LYS A 770 -18.82 -34.89 1.53
N TYR A 771 -18.08 -34.32 2.45
CA TYR A 771 -16.67 -34.67 2.65
C TYR A 771 -16.49 -36.14 3.04
N ALA A 772 -17.36 -36.66 3.92
CA ALA A 772 -17.33 -38.04 4.36
C ALA A 772 -17.67 -39.00 3.20
N GLU A 773 -18.70 -38.70 2.42
CA GLU A 773 -19.07 -39.48 1.23
C GLU A 773 -17.93 -39.55 0.22
N GLN A 774 -17.32 -38.38 -0.11
CA GLN A 774 -16.19 -38.33 -1.03
C GLN A 774 -14.94 -39.04 -0.47
N THR A 775 -14.71 -38.98 0.84
CA THR A 775 -13.61 -39.74 1.46
C THR A 775 -13.86 -41.25 1.37
N MET A 776 -15.10 -41.69 1.51
CA MET A 776 -15.45 -43.11 1.31
C MET A 776 -15.23 -43.53 -0.16
N ASP A 777 -15.60 -42.68 -1.12
CA ASP A 777 -15.34 -42.94 -2.54
C ASP A 777 -13.83 -43.10 -2.81
N ASP A 778 -13.00 -42.19 -2.27
CA ASP A 778 -11.54 -42.27 -2.40
C ASP A 778 -10.98 -43.58 -1.79
N ILE A 779 -11.50 -44.00 -0.65
CA ILE A 779 -11.07 -45.28 -0.02
C ILE A 779 -11.50 -46.47 -0.88
N VAL A 780 -12.74 -46.50 -1.40
CA VAL A 780 -13.24 -47.56 -2.27
C VAL A 780 -12.39 -47.67 -3.52
N GLU A 781 -12.08 -46.54 -4.19
CA GLU A 781 -11.24 -46.50 -5.39
C GLU A 781 -9.78 -46.92 -5.13
N ALA A 782 -9.26 -46.70 -3.93
CA ALA A 782 -7.91 -47.11 -3.55
C ALA A 782 -7.74 -48.62 -3.37
N TYR A 783 -8.78 -49.33 -2.96
CA TYR A 783 -8.72 -50.77 -2.64
C TYR A 783 -9.50 -51.65 -3.59
N ILE A 784 -10.33 -51.09 -4.48
CA ILE A 784 -11.10 -51.82 -5.47
C ILE A 784 -10.61 -51.43 -6.87
N ASN A 785 -10.04 -52.40 -7.58
CA ASN A 785 -9.73 -52.22 -8.99
C ASN A 785 -10.86 -52.85 -9.84
N PRO A 786 -11.64 -52.05 -10.59
CA PRO A 786 -12.77 -52.53 -11.39
C PRO A 786 -12.35 -53.45 -12.55
N GLU A 787 -11.07 -53.47 -12.90
CA GLU A 787 -10.52 -54.36 -13.94
C GLU A 787 -10.27 -55.79 -13.42
N LEU A 788 -10.25 -55.97 -12.10
CA LEU A 788 -10.06 -57.26 -11.45
C LEU A 788 -11.40 -57.90 -11.07
N PRO A 789 -11.47 -59.23 -11.04
CA PRO A 789 -12.62 -59.93 -10.51
C PRO A 789 -12.87 -59.54 -9.03
N SER A 790 -14.14 -59.54 -8.60
CA SER A 790 -14.51 -59.12 -7.24
C SER A 790 -13.88 -59.98 -6.13
N GLU A 791 -13.50 -61.21 -6.46
CA GLU A 791 -12.81 -62.17 -5.58
C GLU A 791 -11.36 -61.76 -5.26
N GLU A 792 -10.78 -60.90 -6.08
CA GLU A 792 -9.41 -60.37 -5.92
C GLU A 792 -9.38 -58.99 -5.26
N TRP A 793 -10.53 -58.42 -4.92
CA TRP A 793 -10.59 -57.11 -4.27
C TRP A 793 -10.12 -57.18 -2.81
N GLU A 794 -9.38 -56.21 -2.36
CA GLU A 794 -8.82 -56.13 -0.99
C GLU A 794 -9.86 -55.61 0.04
N LEU A 795 -11.03 -56.27 0.11
CA LEU A 795 -12.16 -55.83 0.93
C LEU A 795 -11.84 -55.78 2.42
N ASP A 796 -10.97 -56.67 2.94
CA ASP A 796 -10.50 -56.61 4.34
C ASP A 796 -9.76 -55.35 4.66
N LYS A 797 -8.89 -54.89 3.75
CA LYS A 797 -8.13 -53.67 3.90
C LYS A 797 -9.04 -52.45 3.76
N LEU A 798 -9.99 -52.48 2.82
CA LEU A 798 -10.99 -51.45 2.65
C LEU A 798 -11.78 -51.24 3.92
N VAL A 799 -12.37 -52.30 4.48
CA VAL A 799 -13.14 -52.22 5.72
C VAL A 799 -12.29 -51.74 6.89
N SER A 800 -11.05 -52.22 7.00
CA SER A 800 -10.13 -51.78 8.04
C SER A 800 -9.86 -50.27 7.92
N LYS A 801 -9.64 -49.74 6.71
CA LYS A 801 -9.40 -48.34 6.46
C LYS A 801 -10.64 -47.47 6.75
N VAL A 802 -11.83 -47.93 6.37
CA VAL A 802 -13.08 -47.23 6.69
C VAL A 802 -13.28 -47.11 8.20
N LYS A 803 -13.00 -48.19 8.96
CA LYS A 803 -13.09 -48.17 10.44
C LYS A 803 -12.09 -47.24 11.10
N GLU A 804 -10.91 -47.03 10.50
CA GLU A 804 -9.92 -46.08 10.98
C GLU A 804 -10.44 -44.64 10.92
N PHE A 805 -11.15 -44.28 9.84
CA PHE A 805 -11.76 -42.94 9.70
C PHE A 805 -13.06 -42.83 10.52
N VAL A 806 -13.90 -43.83 10.48
CA VAL A 806 -15.23 -43.81 11.11
C VAL A 806 -15.35 -44.97 12.08
N TYR A 807 -14.86 -44.80 13.29
CA TYR A 807 -14.87 -45.86 14.32
C TYR A 807 -16.29 -46.39 14.68
N LEU A 808 -17.33 -45.59 14.44
CA LEU A 808 -18.73 -45.96 14.66
C LEU A 808 -19.22 -47.06 13.71
N LEU A 809 -18.48 -47.36 12.65
CA LEU A 809 -18.74 -48.45 11.72
C LEU A 809 -18.02 -49.77 12.14
N ALA A 810 -17.80 -49.97 13.43
CA ALA A 810 -17.12 -51.16 13.96
C ALA A 810 -17.77 -52.46 13.52
N ASP A 811 -19.08 -52.47 13.29
CA ASP A 811 -19.85 -53.63 12.88
C ASP A 811 -19.82 -53.91 11.36
N LEU A 812 -19.14 -53.05 10.57
CA LEU A 812 -18.99 -53.27 9.14
C LEU A 812 -18.08 -54.49 8.91
N THR A 813 -18.50 -55.42 8.06
CA THR A 813 -17.71 -56.61 7.72
C THR A 813 -17.52 -56.77 6.21
N PRO A 814 -16.42 -57.40 5.74
CA PRO A 814 -16.19 -57.60 4.32
C PRO A 814 -17.29 -58.42 3.63
N GLU A 815 -17.95 -59.38 4.37
CA GLU A 815 -19.02 -60.20 3.84
C GLU A 815 -20.23 -59.38 3.36
N GLN A 816 -20.46 -58.20 3.92
CA GLN A 816 -21.54 -57.31 3.50
C GLN A 816 -21.31 -56.68 2.10
N LEU A 817 -20.09 -56.80 1.59
CA LEU A 817 -19.66 -56.17 0.35
C LEU A 817 -19.40 -57.16 -0.79
N PHE A 818 -19.38 -58.49 -0.53
CA PHE A 818 -18.95 -59.50 -1.50
C PHE A 818 -19.74 -59.54 -2.81
N ASP A 819 -21.05 -59.32 -2.76
CA ASP A 819 -21.92 -59.41 -3.92
C ASP A 819 -22.28 -58.06 -4.55
N LEU A 820 -21.61 -57.00 -4.13
CA LEU A 820 -21.90 -55.62 -4.58
C LEU A 820 -20.93 -55.18 -5.70
N SER A 821 -21.45 -54.44 -6.65
CA SER A 821 -20.60 -53.72 -7.59
C SER A 821 -19.86 -52.56 -6.91
N MET A 822 -18.82 -52.03 -7.53
CA MET A 822 -18.08 -50.85 -6.99
C MET A 822 -19.02 -49.67 -6.71
N ASP A 823 -19.96 -49.40 -7.61
CA ASP A 823 -20.91 -48.28 -7.44
C ASP A 823 -21.93 -48.55 -6.31
N ASP A 824 -22.35 -49.82 -6.15
CA ASP A 824 -23.21 -50.23 -5.05
C ASP A 824 -22.48 -50.13 -3.69
N ILE A 825 -21.18 -50.48 -3.68
CA ILE A 825 -20.34 -50.33 -2.47
C ILE A 825 -20.22 -48.83 -2.11
N LYS A 826 -19.98 -47.94 -3.07
CA LYS A 826 -19.97 -46.52 -2.82
C LYS A 826 -21.29 -46.02 -2.23
N THR A 827 -22.39 -46.37 -2.86
CA THR A 827 -23.74 -46.02 -2.37
C THR A 827 -23.99 -46.53 -0.95
N PHE A 828 -23.62 -47.75 -0.70
CA PHE A 828 -23.73 -48.35 0.64
C PHE A 828 -22.87 -47.60 1.66
N MET A 829 -21.64 -47.27 1.33
CA MET A 829 -20.74 -46.49 2.20
C MET A 829 -21.28 -45.09 2.49
N HIS A 830 -21.90 -44.45 1.50
CA HIS A 830 -22.54 -43.13 1.70
C HIS A 830 -23.66 -43.22 2.74
N GLU A 831 -24.51 -44.24 2.65
CA GLU A 831 -25.59 -44.45 3.64
C GLU A 831 -25.03 -44.77 5.04
N GLN A 832 -24.02 -45.61 5.13
CA GLN A 832 -23.40 -45.96 6.40
C GLN A 832 -22.75 -44.78 7.08
N VAL A 833 -22.00 -43.93 6.32
CA VAL A 833 -21.30 -42.77 6.87
C VAL A 833 -22.28 -41.67 7.29
N ARG A 834 -23.38 -41.51 6.55
CA ARG A 834 -24.43 -40.55 6.88
C ARG A 834 -25.13 -40.93 8.20
N ASN A 835 -25.47 -42.21 8.37
CA ASN A 835 -26.04 -42.72 9.60
C ASN A 835 -25.07 -42.59 10.79
N ALA A 836 -23.79 -42.93 10.57
CA ALA A 836 -22.76 -42.78 11.60
C ALA A 836 -22.61 -41.32 12.03
N TYR A 837 -22.71 -40.40 11.08
CA TYR A 837 -22.63 -38.94 11.38
C TYR A 837 -23.82 -38.48 12.23
N ASP A 838 -25.05 -38.92 11.91
CA ASP A 838 -26.25 -38.59 12.70
C ASP A 838 -26.17 -39.15 14.13
N ILE A 839 -25.63 -40.34 14.32
CA ILE A 839 -25.34 -40.91 15.64
C ILE A 839 -24.33 -40.06 16.40
N LYS A 840 -23.26 -39.68 15.72
CA LYS A 840 -22.20 -38.79 16.30
C LYS A 840 -22.78 -37.46 16.73
N GLU A 841 -23.56 -36.82 15.87
CA GLU A 841 -24.24 -35.54 16.18
C GLU A 841 -25.13 -35.66 17.42
N ALA A 842 -25.93 -36.75 17.53
CA ALA A 842 -26.77 -37.00 18.66
C ALA A 842 -25.95 -37.16 19.97
N GLN A 843 -24.83 -37.88 19.92
CA GLN A 843 -23.93 -38.06 21.07
C GLN A 843 -23.32 -36.72 21.53
N VAL A 844 -22.80 -35.93 20.61
CA VAL A 844 -22.14 -34.64 20.90
C VAL A 844 -23.14 -33.61 21.42
N ASN A 845 -24.33 -33.54 20.83
CA ASN A 845 -25.38 -32.59 21.23
C ASN A 845 -26.02 -32.92 22.59
N GLN A 846 -25.87 -34.16 23.10
CA GLN A 846 -26.26 -34.49 24.49
C GLN A 846 -25.43 -33.72 25.53
N ILE A 847 -24.19 -33.37 25.22
CA ILE A 847 -23.31 -32.63 26.12
C ILE A 847 -23.69 -31.13 26.14
N ARG A 848 -23.89 -30.56 24.96
CA ARG A 848 -24.37 -29.19 24.78
C ARG A 848 -25.05 -29.05 23.41
N GLY A 849 -26.27 -28.52 23.40
CA GLY A 849 -26.97 -28.23 22.13
C GLY A 849 -26.16 -27.29 21.25
N GLY A 850 -26.03 -27.62 19.97
CA GLY A 850 -25.26 -26.83 19.00
C GLY A 850 -23.74 -27.05 18.98
N LEU A 851 -23.20 -27.85 19.93
CA LEU A 851 -21.77 -28.14 20.02
C LEU A 851 -21.21 -28.78 18.73
N MET A 852 -22.00 -29.58 18.05
CA MET A 852 -21.60 -30.20 16.80
C MET A 852 -21.37 -29.17 15.69
N ARG A 853 -22.20 -28.12 15.60
CA ARG A 853 -22.01 -26.99 14.63
C ARG A 853 -20.77 -26.20 14.93
N ASP A 854 -20.49 -25.97 16.22
CA ASP A 854 -19.24 -25.29 16.63
C ASP A 854 -18.00 -26.13 16.28
N ALA A 855 -18.08 -27.45 16.50
CA ALA A 855 -16.99 -28.35 16.15
C ALA A 855 -16.75 -28.43 14.64
N GLU A 856 -17.80 -28.54 13.83
CA GLU A 856 -17.70 -28.51 12.37
C GLU A 856 -17.00 -27.27 11.90
N ARG A 857 -17.44 -26.08 12.34
CA ARG A 857 -16.81 -24.82 12.00
C ARG A 857 -15.34 -24.80 12.39
N PHE A 858 -15.04 -25.19 13.61
CA PHE A 858 -13.68 -25.19 14.15
C PHE A 858 -12.75 -26.09 13.33
N PHE A 859 -13.12 -27.36 13.12
CA PHE A 859 -12.26 -28.33 12.43
C PHE A 859 -12.08 -27.98 10.96
N ILE A 860 -13.13 -27.53 10.26
CA ILE A 860 -13.01 -27.13 8.86
C ILE A 860 -12.08 -25.92 8.74
N LEU A 861 -12.27 -24.88 9.54
CA LEU A 861 -11.40 -23.69 9.51
C LEU A 861 -9.95 -24.03 9.87
N GLN A 862 -9.74 -24.86 10.89
CA GLN A 862 -8.41 -25.28 11.31
C GLN A 862 -7.66 -26.04 10.19
N GLN A 863 -8.33 -26.98 9.52
CA GLN A 863 -7.73 -27.75 8.44
C GLN A 863 -7.45 -26.86 7.22
N ILE A 864 -8.40 -26.01 6.84
CA ILE A 864 -8.20 -25.04 5.76
C ILE A 864 -6.99 -24.17 6.05
N ASP A 865 -6.91 -23.56 7.23
CA ASP A 865 -5.84 -22.61 7.58
C ASP A 865 -4.47 -23.28 7.67
N THR A 866 -4.41 -24.49 8.18
CA THR A 866 -3.15 -25.25 8.30
C THR A 866 -2.63 -25.68 6.93
N LEU A 867 -3.47 -26.36 6.15
CA LEU A 867 -3.05 -26.90 4.86
C LEU A 867 -2.87 -25.82 3.80
N TRP A 868 -3.62 -24.71 3.87
CA TRP A 868 -3.40 -23.57 2.99
C TRP A 868 -2.02 -22.95 3.22
N ARG A 869 -1.56 -22.79 4.47
CA ARG A 869 -0.21 -22.31 4.79
C ARG A 869 0.87 -23.23 4.26
N GLU A 870 0.69 -24.55 4.41
CA GLU A 870 1.62 -25.53 3.86
C GLU A 870 1.65 -25.48 2.32
N HIS A 871 0.48 -25.33 1.70
CA HIS A 871 0.36 -25.18 0.25
C HIS A 871 1.06 -23.92 -0.26
N LEU A 872 0.96 -22.78 0.43
CA LEU A 872 1.72 -21.57 0.07
C LEU A 872 3.22 -21.83 0.03
N GLN A 873 3.76 -22.57 1.00
CA GLN A 873 5.17 -22.94 1.01
C GLN A 873 5.54 -23.89 -0.14
N GLN A 874 4.69 -24.87 -0.42
CA GLN A 874 4.91 -25.79 -1.54
C GLN A 874 4.90 -25.04 -2.88
N MET A 875 4.01 -24.09 -3.04
CA MET A 875 3.94 -23.25 -4.24
C MET A 875 5.14 -22.32 -4.38
N ASP A 876 5.66 -21.78 -3.28
CA ASP A 876 6.89 -20.98 -3.30
C ASP A 876 8.10 -21.85 -3.69
N ALA A 877 8.24 -23.05 -3.12
CA ALA A 877 9.28 -24.01 -3.50
C ALA A 877 9.15 -24.47 -4.97
N LEU A 878 7.92 -24.70 -5.44
CA LEU A 878 7.66 -25.02 -6.85
C LEU A 878 8.10 -23.87 -7.77
N ARG A 879 7.79 -22.64 -7.41
CA ARG A 879 8.16 -21.45 -8.20
C ARG A 879 9.67 -21.32 -8.36
N GLU A 880 10.46 -21.60 -7.33
CA GLU A 880 11.91 -21.63 -7.42
C GLU A 880 12.41 -22.76 -8.34
N SER A 881 11.85 -23.96 -8.18
CA SER A 881 12.28 -25.14 -8.92
C SER A 881 11.95 -25.09 -10.43
N VAL A 882 10.80 -24.55 -10.83
CA VAL A 882 10.38 -24.47 -12.24
C VAL A 882 11.27 -23.52 -13.05
N GLY A 883 11.88 -22.53 -12.42
CA GLY A 883 12.84 -21.63 -13.06
C GLY A 883 14.03 -22.38 -13.68
N LEU A 884 14.48 -23.45 -13.05
CA LEU A 884 15.57 -24.29 -13.52
C LEU A 884 15.18 -25.15 -14.73
N ARG A 885 13.90 -25.47 -14.90
CA ARG A 885 13.39 -26.29 -16.01
C ARG A 885 13.36 -25.55 -17.37
N GLY A 886 13.46 -24.22 -17.33
CA GLY A 886 13.64 -23.42 -18.55
C GLY A 886 14.87 -23.81 -19.38
N TYR A 887 15.92 -24.33 -18.73
CA TYR A 887 17.09 -24.91 -19.41
C TYR A 887 16.74 -26.18 -20.20
N GLY A 888 15.65 -26.88 -19.86
CA GLY A 888 15.12 -28.07 -20.55
C GLY A 888 14.11 -27.76 -21.65
N GLN A 889 14.01 -26.52 -22.14
CA GLN A 889 13.07 -26.03 -23.16
C GLN A 889 11.59 -26.16 -22.79
N LYS A 890 11.26 -26.29 -21.53
CA LYS A 890 9.88 -26.23 -21.02
C LYS A 890 9.54 -24.81 -20.59
N ASP A 891 8.29 -24.40 -20.82
CA ASP A 891 7.82 -23.12 -20.33
C ASP A 891 7.59 -23.19 -18.81
N PRO A 892 8.35 -22.45 -17.99
CA PRO A 892 8.23 -22.51 -16.53
C PRO A 892 6.85 -22.15 -15.99
N LEU A 893 6.13 -21.24 -16.65
CA LEU A 893 4.79 -20.84 -16.22
C LEU A 893 3.76 -21.94 -16.46
N ILE A 894 3.87 -22.67 -17.56
CA ILE A 894 2.98 -23.79 -17.87
C ILE A 894 3.21 -24.93 -16.88
N GLU A 895 4.47 -25.28 -16.60
CA GLU A 895 4.82 -26.29 -15.59
C GLU A 895 4.30 -25.87 -14.20
N TYR A 896 4.48 -24.59 -13.82
CA TYR A 896 3.97 -24.06 -12.56
C TYR A 896 2.44 -24.16 -12.45
N LYS A 897 1.71 -23.87 -13.54
CA LYS A 897 0.25 -23.99 -13.59
C LYS A 897 -0.19 -25.44 -13.41
N SER A 898 0.45 -26.38 -14.11
CA SER A 898 0.08 -27.79 -14.08
C SER A 898 0.34 -28.43 -12.73
N GLU A 899 1.58 -28.34 -12.23
CA GLU A 899 1.95 -28.92 -10.94
C GLU A 899 1.27 -28.21 -9.76
N GLY A 900 1.13 -26.89 -9.83
CA GLY A 900 0.42 -26.13 -8.82
C GLY A 900 -1.08 -26.48 -8.73
N TYR A 901 -1.70 -26.87 -9.84
CA TYR A 901 -3.06 -27.36 -9.83
C TYR A 901 -3.17 -28.74 -9.18
N GLU A 902 -2.23 -29.66 -9.44
CA GLU A 902 -2.15 -30.96 -8.80
C GLU A 902 -1.98 -30.82 -7.28
N LEU A 903 -1.03 -30.01 -6.83
CA LEU A 903 -0.81 -29.71 -5.40
C LEU A 903 -2.08 -29.13 -4.73
N PHE A 904 -2.83 -28.30 -5.45
CA PHE A 904 -4.06 -27.74 -4.93
C PHE A 904 -5.15 -28.79 -4.76
N LEU A 905 -5.30 -29.73 -5.71
CA LEU A 905 -6.24 -30.84 -5.63
C LEU A 905 -5.88 -31.77 -4.46
N ASP A 906 -4.61 -32.08 -4.27
CA ASP A 906 -4.11 -32.88 -3.16
C ASP A 906 -4.44 -32.22 -1.82
N MET A 907 -4.16 -30.91 -1.70
CA MET A 907 -4.52 -30.13 -0.51
C MET A 907 -6.03 -30.19 -0.22
N MET A 908 -6.88 -30.03 -1.25
CA MET A 908 -8.34 -30.08 -1.06
C MET A 908 -8.81 -31.48 -0.61
N THR A 909 -8.15 -32.51 -1.09
CA THR A 909 -8.39 -33.90 -0.66
C THR A 909 -7.97 -34.12 0.79
N ASP A 910 -6.81 -33.60 1.17
CA ASP A 910 -6.30 -33.69 2.55
C ASP A 910 -7.17 -32.90 3.53
N ILE A 911 -7.64 -31.69 3.17
CA ILE A 911 -8.61 -30.92 3.98
C ILE A 911 -9.84 -31.80 4.27
N ARG A 912 -10.42 -32.39 3.22
CA ARG A 912 -11.61 -33.21 3.31
C ARG A 912 -11.40 -34.42 4.23
N ARG A 913 -10.33 -35.17 4.02
CA ARG A 913 -9.97 -36.34 4.82
C ARG A 913 -9.72 -36.00 6.28
N ASN A 914 -8.94 -34.98 6.54
CA ASN A 914 -8.58 -34.55 7.88
C ASN A 914 -9.78 -34.02 8.66
N VAL A 915 -10.71 -33.30 8.01
CA VAL A 915 -11.95 -32.84 8.62
C VAL A 915 -12.80 -34.07 9.02
N VAL A 916 -12.99 -35.04 8.12
CA VAL A 916 -13.78 -36.25 8.41
C VAL A 916 -13.18 -37.04 9.57
N TYR A 917 -11.86 -37.27 9.54
CA TYR A 917 -11.15 -37.96 10.61
C TYR A 917 -11.33 -37.22 11.95
N SER A 918 -11.09 -35.90 11.98
CA SER A 918 -11.19 -35.07 13.20
C SER A 918 -12.63 -35.09 13.77
N MET A 919 -13.63 -34.99 12.89
CA MET A 919 -15.03 -34.95 13.31
C MET A 919 -15.47 -36.28 13.95
N PHE A 920 -15.08 -37.44 13.40
CA PHE A 920 -15.42 -38.73 13.97
C PHE A 920 -14.59 -39.05 15.22
N GLN A 921 -13.34 -38.59 15.31
CA GLN A 921 -12.49 -38.76 16.50
C GLN A 921 -12.84 -37.81 17.65
N PHE A 922 -13.57 -36.73 17.37
CA PHE A 922 -13.90 -35.68 18.36
C PHE A 922 -14.72 -36.27 19.53
N GLN A 923 -14.15 -36.22 20.73
CA GLN A 923 -14.80 -36.65 21.98
C GLN A 923 -14.73 -35.50 23.00
N PRO A 924 -15.78 -34.67 23.05
CA PRO A 924 -15.81 -33.58 24.00
C PRO A 924 -15.94 -34.11 25.42
N GLN A 925 -15.09 -33.64 26.34
CA GLN A 925 -15.22 -33.93 27.76
C GLN A 925 -16.28 -33.01 28.38
N PRO A 926 -17.22 -33.54 29.21
CA PRO A 926 -18.11 -32.64 29.95
C PRO A 926 -17.28 -31.72 30.85
N ALA A 927 -17.63 -30.43 30.85
CA ALA A 927 -16.95 -29.45 31.68
C ALA A 927 -17.02 -29.89 33.15
N VAL A 928 -15.87 -30.13 33.75
CA VAL A 928 -15.80 -30.39 35.20
C VAL A 928 -16.28 -29.11 35.87
N GLN A 929 -17.47 -29.16 36.47
CA GLN A 929 -17.93 -28.12 37.38
C GLN A 929 -16.91 -28.06 38.53
N THR A 930 -16.04 -27.09 38.53
CA THR A 930 -15.28 -26.66 39.70
C THR A 930 -16.34 -26.09 40.68
N THR A 931 -16.86 -26.96 41.53
CA THR A 931 -17.53 -26.51 42.75
C THR A 931 -16.54 -25.66 43.50
N ALA A 932 -16.78 -24.33 43.55
CA ALA A 932 -16.12 -23.46 44.45
C ALA A 932 -16.40 -24.00 45.85
N ALA A 933 -15.41 -24.58 46.51
CA ALA A 933 -15.46 -24.87 47.91
C ALA A 933 -15.48 -23.52 48.63
N GLU A 934 -16.65 -23.21 49.17
CA GLU A 934 -16.77 -22.24 50.25
C GLU A 934 -15.81 -22.64 51.38
N THR A 935 -14.81 -21.84 51.59
CA THR A 935 -14.03 -21.89 52.82
C THR A 935 -14.45 -20.70 53.67
N VAL A 936 -15.03 -21.03 54.80
CA VAL A 936 -15.37 -20.21 55.95
C VAL A 936 -14.22 -19.31 56.41
#